data_7c7da3d104e1dc45b7fa1f81b2505a63
#
_entry.id   7c7da3d104e1dc45b7fa1f81b2505a63
#
_cell.length_a   1.000
_cell.length_b   1.000
_cell.length_c   1.000
_cell.angle_alpha   90.00
_cell.angle_beta   90.00
_cell.angle_gamma   90.00
#
_symmetry.space_group_name_H-M   'P 1'
#
loop_
_entity.id
_entity.type
_entity.pdbx_description
1 polymer ?
#
loop_
_entity_poly.entity_id
_entity_poly.type
_entity_poly.pdbx_seq_one_letter_code
_entity_poly.pdbx_strand_id
1 'polypeptide(L)'
;MSIWSRFIGTRKSEETNNVIGNQIHMCHMMPSRYAIVDVEIGLKDHKIHDIGALRHDGAIYHKTSKEELFEFLNDVNYVCGHNIIHHDARYLFTDEACRWLLVDTLYISPLLFPERPYHKLVKDDKLISEQMNNPVNDCEKAKDLLLDEITRWNLLPNEKRRLFASLLKDKKEFEGFFSMVGAEYINEGVSELIRNLYVGKICQHADLDMLVRQHPCELAYALALIATTDYRSITPGWVLHNYPGVEFVIKLLRHASCNEGCVYCNSQLDVLHNLKAFFGYGRFRTYEGEPLQEQAAQAAVKGKSLLAIFPTGGGKSLTFQLPALMAGRSVHGLTVVISPLQSLMKDQVDNLADRGITDAVTINGLLDPITRSLSIQRVQDGEASLLYISPEMLRSKTIERILMGRHVVRFVIDEAHCFSSWGQDFRVDYLYIGKFISEYQQKKKCKGPIPVSCFTATAKQKVVQDICDYFKHTLDLDLELFASTASRTNLRYSVIYAESDDDKYLKLRELVAESDCPTIVYVSRTKCTEELAIKLTRDGYNALPFNGRMEPDEKIVNQDAFMNDQVRIIVATSAFGMGVDKKDVGLVVHYDISDSLENYVQEAGRAGRDPSLSARCYVLYSDNDLDKHFILLNQTKLSISEIQQIWKAIKDLTRQRMKVSCSALEIARQAGWDDSVSDIETRVRTALAALEQSGYLVRGSNMP
;
A
#
# COMPACT_ATOMS: atom_id res chain seq x y z
N MET A 1 -24.92 14.86 -16.50
CA MET A 1 -25.04 15.75 -15.32
C MET A 1 -24.04 15.24 -14.30
N SER A 2 -22.96 15.99 -14.09
CA SER A 2 -21.73 15.54 -13.45
C SER A 2 -21.87 15.41 -11.93
N ILE A 3 -21.17 14.45 -11.38
CA ILE A 3 -21.08 14.09 -9.94
C ILE A 3 -20.53 15.24 -9.06
N TRP A 4 -20.12 16.35 -9.66
CA TRP A 4 -19.56 17.54 -8.99
C TRP A 4 -20.58 18.45 -8.28
N SER A 5 -21.89 18.25 -8.48
CA SER A 5 -22.92 19.12 -7.88
C SER A 5 -23.38 18.73 -6.47
N ARG A 6 -22.82 17.67 -5.83
CA ARG A 6 -23.24 17.20 -4.51
C ARG A 6 -22.32 17.59 -3.34
N PHE A 7 -21.22 18.32 -3.58
CA PHE A 7 -20.32 18.78 -2.52
C PHE A 7 -20.40 20.26 -2.19
N ILE A 8 -21.37 20.99 -2.82
CA ILE A 8 -21.64 22.39 -2.48
C ILE A 8 -23.12 22.48 -2.13
N GLY A 9 -23.44 22.12 -0.91
CA GLY A 9 -24.77 22.25 -0.39
C GLY A 9 -24.81 22.35 1.13
N THR A 10 -25.20 23.54 1.57
CA THR A 10 -25.67 23.91 2.93
C THR A 10 -24.60 24.24 4.00
N ARG A 11 -24.06 25.45 3.88
CA ARG A 11 -23.90 26.41 5.00
C ARG A 11 -23.72 27.81 4.41
N LYS A 12 -24.79 28.40 3.94
CA LYS A 12 -24.87 29.84 3.62
C LYS A 12 -25.98 30.41 4.46
N SER A 13 -25.64 31.20 5.47
CA SER A 13 -26.46 32.35 5.89
C SER A 13 -25.93 33.25 7.02
N GLU A 14 -24.72 33.04 7.57
CA GLU A 14 -24.22 34.00 8.60
C GLU A 14 -22.77 34.51 8.40
N GLU A 15 -22.00 33.97 7.45
CA GLU A 15 -20.62 34.43 7.19
C GLU A 15 -20.50 35.50 6.11
N THR A 16 -21.54 35.79 5.35
CA THR A 16 -21.47 36.70 4.18
C THR A 16 -21.30 38.17 4.52
N ASN A 17 -21.61 38.61 5.70
CA ASN A 17 -21.47 40.03 6.08
C ASN A 17 -20.07 40.38 6.66
N ASN A 18 -19.30 39.36 7.10
CA ASN A 18 -17.91 39.60 7.54
C ASN A 18 -16.88 39.50 6.41
N VAL A 19 -17.24 38.84 5.30
CA VAL A 19 -16.33 38.66 4.14
C VAL A 19 -16.23 39.95 3.31
N ILE A 20 -17.30 40.73 3.19
CA ILE A 20 -17.33 41.99 2.44
C ILE A 20 -16.53 43.10 3.17
N GLY A 21 -16.56 43.10 4.50
CA GLY A 21 -15.75 44.04 5.30
C GLY A 21 -14.24 43.77 5.22
N ASN A 22 -13.83 42.49 5.10
CA ASN A 22 -12.44 42.10 4.98
C ASN A 22 -11.90 42.25 3.55
N GLN A 23 -12.72 42.16 2.50
CA GLN A 23 -12.28 42.40 1.11
C GLN A 23 -11.87 43.84 0.86
N ILE A 24 -12.48 44.83 1.54
CA ILE A 24 -12.11 46.26 1.41
C ILE A 24 -10.79 46.56 2.14
N HIS A 25 -10.43 45.84 3.20
CA HIS A 25 -9.13 45.98 3.88
C HIS A 25 -7.99 45.21 3.19
N MET A 26 -8.30 44.16 2.40
CA MET A 26 -7.31 43.37 1.66
C MET A 26 -6.76 44.05 0.41
N CYS A 27 -7.44 45.04 -0.17
CA CYS A 27 -6.96 45.80 -1.31
C CYS A 27 -5.70 46.63 -1.00
N HIS A 28 -5.29 46.79 0.27
CA HIS A 28 -4.11 47.59 0.66
C HIS A 28 -2.84 46.76 0.88
N MET A 29 -2.84 45.46 0.66
CA MET A 29 -1.69 44.55 0.91
C MET A 29 -1.09 43.92 -0.36
N MET A 30 -1.55 44.30 -1.53
CA MET A 30 -0.95 43.79 -2.76
C MET A 30 0.34 44.51 -3.12
N PRO A 31 1.43 43.79 -3.44
CA PRO A 31 2.65 44.41 -3.90
C PRO A 31 2.37 45.17 -5.19
N SER A 32 2.69 46.43 -5.20
CA SER A 32 2.41 47.36 -6.28
C SER A 32 3.45 47.27 -7.39
N ARG A 33 3.92 46.16 -7.88
CA ARG A 33 4.86 46.05 -9.03
C ARG A 33 5.28 44.62 -9.27
N TYR A 34 4.38 43.77 -9.75
CA TYR A 34 4.71 42.42 -10.16
C TYR A 34 4.17 42.12 -11.56
N ALA A 35 4.74 41.11 -12.21
CA ALA A 35 4.19 40.49 -13.41
C ALA A 35 4.24 38.98 -13.30
N ILE A 36 3.22 38.33 -13.85
CA ILE A 36 3.20 36.88 -14.03
C ILE A 36 3.73 36.57 -15.43
N VAL A 37 4.58 35.56 -15.55
CA VAL A 37 5.17 35.15 -16.83
C VAL A 37 5.06 33.66 -16.99
N ASP A 38 4.72 33.22 -18.19
CA ASP A 38 4.71 31.81 -18.62
C ASP A 38 5.31 31.71 -20.02
N VAL A 39 6.07 30.64 -20.28
CA VAL A 39 6.80 30.46 -21.55
C VAL A 39 6.53 29.08 -22.13
N GLU A 40 6.04 29.05 -23.36
CA GLU A 40 5.85 27.79 -24.09
C GLU A 40 7.13 27.40 -24.85
N ILE A 41 7.63 26.22 -24.56
CA ILE A 41 8.89 25.71 -25.11
C ILE A 41 8.59 24.55 -26.07
N GLY A 42 9.18 24.58 -27.24
CA GLY A 42 9.08 23.47 -28.21
C GLY A 42 9.73 22.19 -27.72
N LEU A 43 8.97 21.08 -27.73
CA LEU A 43 9.43 19.77 -27.25
C LEU A 43 10.61 19.17 -28.02
N LYS A 44 10.81 19.57 -29.30
CA LYS A 44 11.84 19.02 -30.19
C LYS A 44 13.07 19.93 -30.32
N ASP A 45 12.86 21.22 -30.35
CA ASP A 45 13.90 22.21 -30.64
C ASP A 45 14.38 22.96 -29.40
N HIS A 46 13.69 22.79 -28.26
CA HIS A 46 13.98 23.48 -26.99
C HIS A 46 14.07 25.01 -27.11
N LYS A 47 13.34 25.60 -28.08
CA LYS A 47 13.25 27.05 -28.28
C LYS A 47 11.96 27.60 -27.72
N ILE A 48 11.97 28.88 -27.39
CA ILE A 48 10.76 29.61 -27.02
C ILE A 48 9.88 29.74 -28.26
N HIS A 49 8.65 29.23 -28.15
CA HIS A 49 7.63 29.33 -29.18
C HIS A 49 6.63 30.44 -28.91
N ASP A 50 6.35 30.72 -27.63
CA ASP A 50 5.42 31.77 -27.23
C ASP A 50 5.74 32.25 -25.81
N ILE A 51 5.44 33.51 -25.51
CA ILE A 51 5.61 34.13 -24.18
C ILE A 51 4.33 34.85 -23.82
N GLY A 52 3.74 34.49 -22.69
CA GLY A 52 2.66 35.21 -22.05
C GLY A 52 3.16 35.96 -20.82
N ALA A 53 2.74 37.22 -20.66
CA ALA A 53 2.91 37.88 -19.38
C ALA A 53 1.71 38.77 -19.04
N LEU A 54 1.42 38.85 -17.74
CA LEU A 54 0.34 39.68 -17.20
C LEU A 54 0.87 40.53 -16.06
N ARG A 55 0.82 41.83 -16.22
CA ARG A 55 1.30 42.83 -15.24
C ARG A 55 0.21 43.16 -14.22
N HIS A 56 0.61 43.61 -13.05
CA HIS A 56 -0.29 43.97 -11.93
C HIS A 56 -1.33 45.05 -12.29
N ASP A 57 -1.07 45.90 -13.26
CA ASP A 57 -1.97 46.96 -13.77
C ASP A 57 -2.96 46.43 -14.85
N GLY A 58 -2.92 45.17 -15.18
CA GLY A 58 -3.77 44.54 -16.20
C GLY A 58 -3.18 44.56 -17.60
N ALA A 59 -1.99 45.12 -17.82
CA ALA A 59 -1.32 45.06 -19.11
C ALA A 59 -0.94 43.60 -19.46
N ILE A 60 -1.13 43.25 -20.73
CA ILE A 60 -0.88 41.88 -21.24
C ILE A 60 0.24 41.96 -22.30
N TYR A 61 1.19 41.03 -22.21
CA TYR A 61 2.17 40.75 -23.24
C TYR A 61 1.95 39.35 -23.81
N HIS A 62 1.92 39.21 -25.14
CA HIS A 62 1.74 37.96 -25.84
C HIS A 62 2.50 38.00 -27.18
N LYS A 63 3.77 37.64 -27.13
CA LYS A 63 4.69 37.66 -28.29
C LYS A 63 5.85 36.68 -28.02
N THR A 64 6.78 36.56 -28.97
CA THR A 64 7.94 35.68 -28.91
C THR A 64 9.27 36.37 -28.58
N SER A 65 9.31 37.73 -28.54
CA SER A 65 10.55 38.50 -28.32
C SER A 65 10.86 38.62 -26.82
N LYS A 66 12.07 38.23 -26.43
CA LYS A 66 12.57 38.42 -25.06
C LYS A 66 12.86 39.90 -24.75
N GLU A 67 13.39 40.63 -25.75
CA GLU A 67 13.79 42.03 -25.60
C GLU A 67 12.55 42.89 -25.30
N GLU A 68 11.47 42.70 -26.05
CA GLU A 68 10.21 43.40 -25.79
C GLU A 68 9.57 42.97 -24.45
N LEU A 69 9.71 41.69 -24.04
CA LEU A 69 9.29 41.25 -22.71
C LEU A 69 10.07 42.01 -21.62
N PHE A 70 11.39 42.15 -21.75
CA PHE A 70 12.20 42.85 -20.75
C PHE A 70 11.85 44.34 -20.66
N GLU A 71 11.49 44.97 -21.76
CA GLU A 71 10.93 46.33 -21.75
C GLU A 71 9.58 46.38 -21.03
N PHE A 72 8.70 45.41 -21.28
CA PHE A 72 7.42 45.27 -20.60
C PHE A 72 7.56 45.06 -19.07
N LEU A 73 8.64 44.42 -18.63
CA LEU A 73 8.94 44.14 -17.23
C LEU A 73 9.75 45.27 -16.53
N ASN A 74 10.05 46.39 -17.19
CA ASN A 74 10.95 47.41 -16.63
C ASN A 74 10.49 47.98 -15.28
N ASP A 75 9.17 48.15 -15.11
CA ASP A 75 8.59 48.79 -13.92
C ASP A 75 8.20 47.82 -12.81
N VAL A 76 8.56 46.52 -12.92
CA VAL A 76 8.23 45.53 -11.89
C VAL A 76 9.44 45.14 -11.05
N ASN A 77 9.17 44.79 -9.80
CA ASN A 77 10.18 44.28 -8.86
C ASN A 77 10.19 42.76 -8.80
N TYR A 78 9.04 42.14 -9.02
CA TYR A 78 8.83 40.70 -8.90
C TYR A 78 8.34 40.11 -10.23
N VAL A 79 8.97 39.02 -10.65
CA VAL A 79 8.50 38.19 -11.76
C VAL A 79 8.04 36.87 -11.20
N CYS A 80 6.75 36.60 -11.36
CA CYS A 80 6.06 35.47 -10.76
C CYS A 80 5.67 34.45 -11.83
N GLY A 81 5.59 33.20 -11.47
CA GLY A 81 5.09 32.15 -12.36
C GLY A 81 4.93 30.81 -11.62
N HIS A 82 4.44 29.81 -12.32
CA HIS A 82 4.32 28.46 -11.78
C HIS A 82 5.43 27.57 -12.33
N ASN A 83 6.37 27.14 -11.49
CA ASN A 83 7.63 26.47 -11.86
C ASN A 83 8.60 27.37 -12.63
N ILE A 84 8.49 28.68 -12.45
CA ILE A 84 9.26 29.67 -13.19
C ILE A 84 10.77 29.51 -12.97
N ILE A 85 11.23 29.19 -11.76
CA ILE A 85 12.65 29.08 -11.41
C ILE A 85 13.33 27.93 -12.17
N HIS A 86 12.70 26.80 -12.31
CA HIS A 86 13.32 25.64 -12.95
C HIS A 86 12.94 25.44 -14.41
N HIS A 87 11.90 26.11 -14.89
CA HIS A 87 11.46 26.03 -16.27
C HIS A 87 11.74 27.32 -17.01
N ASP A 88 10.92 28.34 -16.84
CA ASP A 88 10.91 29.55 -17.72
C ASP A 88 12.17 30.37 -17.58
N ALA A 89 12.68 30.57 -16.37
CA ALA A 89 13.87 31.38 -16.11
C ALA A 89 15.13 30.87 -16.85
N ARG A 90 15.24 29.55 -17.07
CA ARG A 90 16.36 28.96 -17.81
C ARG A 90 16.40 29.37 -19.27
N TYR A 91 15.25 29.65 -19.87
CA TYR A 91 15.13 30.09 -21.25
C TYR A 91 15.12 31.60 -21.40
N LEU A 92 14.59 32.31 -20.39
CA LEU A 92 14.51 33.77 -20.41
C LEU A 92 15.86 34.44 -20.06
N PHE A 93 16.55 33.97 -19.02
CA PHE A 93 17.74 34.59 -18.43
C PHE A 93 19.02 33.80 -18.71
N THR A 94 19.29 33.49 -19.99
CA THR A 94 20.43 32.64 -20.38
C THR A 94 21.78 33.34 -20.26
N ASP A 95 21.85 34.68 -20.50
CA ASP A 95 23.08 35.40 -20.66
C ASP A 95 23.23 36.63 -19.71
N GLU A 96 22.21 36.96 -18.94
CA GLU A 96 22.20 38.08 -18.01
C GLU A 96 21.76 37.68 -16.61
N ALA A 97 22.35 38.30 -15.59
CA ALA A 97 21.87 38.13 -14.21
C ALA A 97 20.44 38.64 -14.11
N CYS A 98 19.51 37.78 -13.66
CA CYS A 98 18.14 38.17 -13.45
C CYS A 98 18.07 39.32 -12.42
N ARG A 99 17.58 40.48 -12.85
CA ARG A 99 17.47 41.68 -11.99
C ARG A 99 16.19 41.69 -11.14
N TRP A 100 15.26 40.81 -11.41
CA TRP A 100 13.98 40.68 -10.70
C TRP A 100 14.06 39.61 -9.62
N LEU A 101 13.29 39.78 -8.56
CA LEU A 101 13.05 38.74 -7.59
C LEU A 101 12.00 37.76 -8.17
N LEU A 102 12.40 36.50 -8.31
CA LEU A 102 11.53 35.47 -8.84
C LEU A 102 10.61 34.91 -7.74
N VAL A 103 9.31 34.81 -8.03
CA VAL A 103 8.32 34.20 -7.15
C VAL A 103 7.73 32.98 -7.83
N ASP A 104 7.98 31.81 -7.27
CA ASP A 104 7.54 30.55 -7.83
C ASP A 104 6.41 29.95 -6.98
N THR A 105 5.19 29.96 -7.51
CA THR A 105 4.01 29.45 -6.80
C THR A 105 4.09 27.94 -6.56
N LEU A 106 4.84 27.17 -7.35
CA LEU A 106 4.97 25.71 -7.15
C LEU A 106 5.75 25.37 -5.86
N TYR A 107 6.68 26.24 -5.42
CA TYR A 107 7.41 26.05 -4.15
C TYR A 107 6.58 26.46 -2.94
N ILE A 108 5.73 27.45 -3.09
CA ILE A 108 4.93 28.03 -2.01
C ILE A 108 3.65 27.22 -1.79
N SER A 109 3.02 26.74 -2.85
CA SER A 109 1.75 26.04 -2.79
C SER A 109 1.76 24.83 -1.82
N PRO A 110 2.76 23.91 -1.82
CA PRO A 110 2.79 22.79 -0.86
C PRO A 110 3.00 23.23 0.60
N LEU A 111 3.61 24.39 0.82
CA LEU A 111 3.81 24.92 2.15
C LEU A 111 2.50 25.47 2.75
N LEU A 112 1.68 26.11 1.91
CA LEU A 112 0.45 26.80 2.33
C LEU A 112 -0.82 25.96 2.20
N PHE A 113 -0.83 25.00 1.28
CA PHE A 113 -1.93 24.07 1.02
C PHE A 113 -1.50 22.60 1.15
N PRO A 114 -0.93 22.20 2.31
CA PRO A 114 -0.39 20.87 2.50
C PRO A 114 -1.44 19.76 2.42
N GLU A 115 -2.73 20.11 2.50
CA GLU A 115 -3.85 19.18 2.32
C GLU A 115 -4.10 18.78 0.86
N ARG A 116 -3.52 19.49 -0.11
CA ARG A 116 -3.67 19.18 -1.54
C ARG A 116 -2.60 18.16 -1.98
N PRO A 117 -2.97 17.03 -2.55
CA PRO A 117 -1.99 16.04 -3.04
C PRO A 117 -1.30 16.48 -4.34
N TYR A 118 -1.88 17.43 -5.08
CA TYR A 118 -1.37 17.92 -6.35
C TYR A 118 -1.29 19.46 -6.37
N HIS A 119 -0.18 19.98 -6.88
CA HIS A 119 0.12 21.41 -6.94
C HIS A 119 0.38 21.92 -8.37
N LYS A 120 0.07 21.12 -9.38
CA LYS A 120 0.15 21.58 -10.78
C LYS A 120 -1.06 22.45 -11.11
N LEU A 121 -0.85 23.48 -11.94
CA LEU A 121 -1.97 24.22 -12.55
C LEU A 121 -2.84 23.26 -13.34
N VAL A 122 -4.15 23.33 -13.15
CA VAL A 122 -5.12 22.51 -13.89
C VAL A 122 -5.17 23.04 -15.31
N LYS A 123 -4.66 22.29 -16.27
CA LYS A 123 -4.87 22.55 -17.69
C LYS A 123 -6.29 22.13 -18.03
N ASP A 124 -7.09 23.03 -18.59
CA ASP A 124 -8.46 22.73 -19.02
C ASP A 124 -8.47 21.52 -19.96
N ASP A 125 -9.52 20.71 -19.85
CA ASP A 125 -9.67 19.47 -20.62
C ASP A 125 -9.37 19.67 -22.10
N LYS A 126 -8.43 18.90 -22.64
CA LYS A 126 -8.02 18.86 -24.05
C LYS A 126 -9.11 18.47 -25.04
N LEU A 127 -10.38 18.51 -24.64
CA LEU A 127 -11.52 18.04 -25.44
C LEU A 127 -12.26 19.13 -26.23
N ILE A 128 -11.93 20.40 -26.06
CA ILE A 128 -12.59 21.49 -26.81
C ILE A 128 -11.55 22.42 -27.40
N SER A 129 -11.35 22.27 -28.70
CA SER A 129 -10.74 23.20 -29.65
C SER A 129 -9.22 23.27 -29.78
N GLU A 130 -8.80 23.57 -31.02
CA GLU A 130 -7.46 23.82 -31.54
C GLU A 130 -6.72 25.04 -30.97
N GLN A 131 -7.15 25.60 -29.83
CA GLN A 131 -6.40 26.59 -29.04
C GLN A 131 -5.48 25.88 -28.05
N MET A 132 -4.46 25.25 -28.61
CA MET A 132 -3.38 24.65 -27.82
C MET A 132 -2.54 25.76 -27.18
N ASN A 133 -2.39 25.65 -25.84
CA ASN A 133 -1.38 26.33 -25.04
C ASN A 133 -1.33 27.85 -25.25
N ASN A 134 -2.24 28.59 -24.65
CA ASN A 134 -2.12 30.05 -24.58
C ASN A 134 -1.42 30.40 -23.24
N PRO A 135 -0.16 30.88 -23.27
CA PRO A 135 0.59 31.19 -22.05
C PRO A 135 -0.04 32.34 -21.23
N VAL A 136 -0.88 33.17 -21.82
CA VAL A 136 -1.63 34.20 -21.07
C VAL A 136 -2.69 33.57 -20.15
N ASN A 137 -3.38 32.53 -20.60
CA ASN A 137 -4.33 31.80 -19.73
C ASN A 137 -3.64 31.13 -18.55
N ASP A 138 -2.43 30.57 -18.75
CA ASP A 138 -1.64 29.98 -17.68
C ASP A 138 -1.10 31.08 -16.74
N CYS A 139 -0.79 32.29 -17.23
CA CYS A 139 -0.52 33.45 -16.40
C CYS A 139 -1.72 33.87 -15.54
N GLU A 140 -2.95 33.86 -16.05
CA GLU A 140 -4.15 34.17 -15.26
C GLU A 140 -4.34 33.18 -14.10
N LYS A 141 -4.23 31.85 -14.39
CA LYS A 141 -4.31 30.81 -13.37
C LYS A 141 -3.19 30.92 -12.32
N ALA A 142 -1.96 31.21 -12.75
CA ALA A 142 -0.83 31.41 -11.85
C ALA A 142 -1.01 32.66 -10.97
N LYS A 143 -1.64 33.73 -11.51
CA LYS A 143 -2.02 34.92 -10.76
C LYS A 143 -3.03 34.59 -9.68
N ASP A 144 -4.11 33.86 -10.02
CA ASP A 144 -5.15 33.46 -9.06
C ASP A 144 -4.54 32.62 -7.93
N LEU A 145 -3.66 31.66 -8.27
CA LEU A 145 -2.95 30.86 -7.28
C LEU A 145 -2.06 31.73 -6.38
N LEU A 146 -1.29 32.70 -6.94
CA LEU A 146 -0.46 33.60 -6.15
C LEU A 146 -1.30 34.43 -5.16
N LEU A 147 -2.48 34.90 -5.59
CA LEU A 147 -3.40 35.64 -4.74
C LEU A 147 -3.93 34.78 -3.58
N ASP A 148 -4.29 33.52 -3.89
CA ASP A 148 -4.69 32.54 -2.87
C ASP A 148 -3.53 32.28 -1.89
N GLU A 149 -2.30 32.15 -2.36
CA GLU A 149 -1.10 31.95 -1.53
C GLU A 149 -0.85 33.13 -0.60
N ILE A 150 -0.90 34.37 -1.11
CA ILE A 150 -0.74 35.60 -0.30
C ILE A 150 -1.87 35.65 0.75
N THR A 151 -3.09 35.35 0.36
CA THR A 151 -4.24 35.33 1.26
C THR A 151 -4.04 34.29 2.37
N ARG A 152 -3.66 33.08 1.98
CA ARG A 152 -3.41 31.98 2.94
C ARG A 152 -2.26 32.29 3.89
N TRP A 153 -1.16 32.88 3.36
CA TRP A 153 -0.04 33.36 4.17
C TRP A 153 -0.48 34.33 5.25
N ASN A 154 -1.28 35.33 4.88
CA ASN A 154 -1.77 36.35 5.81
C ASN A 154 -2.75 35.81 6.87
N LEU A 155 -3.45 34.72 6.56
CA LEU A 155 -4.31 33.99 7.50
C LEU A 155 -3.53 33.09 8.49
N LEU A 156 -2.26 32.77 8.20
CA LEU A 156 -1.45 32.02 9.16
C LEU A 156 -1.15 32.84 10.42
N PRO A 157 -1.11 32.19 11.61
CA PRO A 157 -0.63 32.83 12.83
C PRO A 157 0.76 33.43 12.64
N ASN A 158 1.02 34.59 13.24
CA ASN A 158 2.29 35.30 13.05
C ASN A 158 3.52 34.44 13.39
N GLU A 159 3.43 33.64 14.45
CA GLU A 159 4.51 32.73 14.85
C GLU A 159 4.82 31.68 13.79
N LYS A 160 3.80 31.13 13.10
CA LYS A 160 4.01 30.19 11.98
C LYS A 160 4.63 30.88 10.76
N ARG A 161 4.20 32.11 10.44
CA ARG A 161 4.81 32.89 9.34
C ARG A 161 6.29 33.12 9.60
N ARG A 162 6.64 33.59 10.81
CA ARG A 162 8.02 33.80 11.24
C ARG A 162 8.83 32.50 11.24
N LEU A 163 8.23 31.39 11.65
CA LEU A 163 8.87 30.08 11.61
C LEU A 163 9.24 29.67 10.18
N PHE A 164 8.28 29.65 9.26
CA PHE A 164 8.53 29.25 7.86
C PHE A 164 9.52 30.20 7.16
N ALA A 165 9.34 31.49 7.35
CA ALA A 165 10.27 32.50 6.80
C ALA A 165 11.71 32.26 7.32
N SER A 166 11.89 31.98 8.62
CA SER A 166 13.21 31.77 9.23
C SER A 166 13.88 30.47 8.76
N LEU A 167 13.11 29.39 8.55
CA LEU A 167 13.64 28.14 8.02
C LEU A 167 14.11 28.28 6.56
N LEU A 168 13.47 29.13 5.77
CA LEU A 168 13.64 29.20 4.32
C LEU A 168 14.35 30.47 3.83
N LYS A 169 14.75 31.38 4.75
CA LYS A 169 15.32 32.72 4.44
C LYS A 169 16.55 32.68 3.51
N ASP A 170 17.38 31.64 3.63
CA ASP A 170 18.64 31.51 2.88
C ASP A 170 18.44 30.68 1.58
N LYS A 171 17.18 30.45 1.16
CA LYS A 171 16.84 29.67 -0.02
C LYS A 171 16.29 30.57 -1.11
N LYS A 172 17.00 30.65 -2.22
CA LYS A 172 16.67 31.55 -3.37
C LYS A 172 15.26 31.30 -3.90
N GLU A 173 14.79 30.06 -3.83
CA GLU A 173 13.48 29.66 -4.31
C GLU A 173 12.32 30.30 -3.55
N PHE A 174 12.56 30.77 -2.32
CA PHE A 174 11.56 31.38 -1.43
C PHE A 174 11.77 32.88 -1.22
N GLU A 175 12.96 33.42 -1.54
CA GLU A 175 13.35 34.78 -1.29
C GLU A 175 12.35 35.80 -1.88
N GLY A 176 11.95 35.61 -3.14
CA GLY A 176 11.03 36.50 -3.81
C GLY A 176 9.66 36.58 -3.15
N PHE A 177 9.09 35.46 -2.75
CA PHE A 177 7.81 35.43 -2.07
C PHE A 177 7.88 36.08 -0.68
N PHE A 178 8.88 35.77 0.13
CA PHE A 178 9.01 36.37 1.46
C PHE A 178 9.30 37.85 1.41
N SER A 179 10.09 38.32 0.43
CA SER A 179 10.26 39.75 0.16
C SER A 179 8.94 40.42 -0.22
N MET A 180 8.16 39.78 -1.12
CA MET A 180 6.88 40.27 -1.60
C MET A 180 5.84 40.45 -0.45
N VAL A 181 5.78 39.50 0.49
CA VAL A 181 4.83 39.55 1.60
C VAL A 181 5.38 40.26 2.85
N GLY A 182 6.59 40.81 2.80
CA GLY A 182 7.22 41.47 3.94
C GLY A 182 7.42 40.56 5.13
N ALA A 183 7.92 39.32 4.90
CA ALA A 183 8.05 38.33 5.95
C ALA A 183 9.07 38.71 7.03
N GLU A 184 8.73 38.50 8.29
CA GLU A 184 9.61 38.69 9.45
C GLU A 184 10.39 37.43 9.75
N TYR A 185 11.63 37.57 10.18
CA TYR A 185 12.52 36.47 10.55
C TYR A 185 12.86 36.51 12.02
N ILE A 186 13.15 35.33 12.60
CA ILE A 186 13.78 35.19 13.91
C ILE A 186 15.22 34.68 13.72
N ASN A 187 16.15 35.25 14.47
CA ASN A 187 17.56 34.91 14.35
C ASN A 187 17.96 33.76 15.27
N GLU A 188 17.32 33.62 16.41
CA GLU A 188 17.62 32.61 17.44
C GLU A 188 16.33 31.97 17.96
N GLY A 189 16.41 30.73 18.47
CA GLY A 189 15.28 30.05 19.09
C GLY A 189 14.26 29.41 18.13
N VAL A 190 14.63 29.14 16.87
CA VAL A 190 13.74 28.47 15.89
C VAL A 190 13.29 27.09 16.40
N SER A 191 14.22 26.29 16.98
CA SER A 191 13.90 24.98 17.52
C SER A 191 12.92 25.03 18.68
N GLU A 192 13.05 26.04 19.56
CA GLU A 192 12.14 26.26 20.66
C GLU A 192 10.74 26.68 20.18
N LEU A 193 10.70 27.57 19.19
CA LEU A 193 9.43 27.95 18.54
C LEU A 193 8.72 26.73 17.94
N ILE A 194 9.45 25.81 17.29
CA ILE A 194 8.88 24.58 16.76
C ILE A 194 8.30 23.74 17.91
N ARG A 195 9.06 23.53 19.00
CA ARG A 195 8.57 22.77 20.16
C ARG A 195 7.26 23.33 20.71
N ASN A 196 7.16 24.66 20.82
CA ASN A 196 5.98 25.32 21.35
C ASN A 196 4.77 25.21 20.41
N LEU A 197 4.96 25.43 19.09
CA LEU A 197 3.88 25.38 18.11
C LEU A 197 3.35 23.96 17.82
N TYR A 198 4.19 22.93 18.03
CA TYR A 198 3.87 21.55 17.71
C TYR A 198 3.82 20.64 18.94
N VAL A 199 3.52 21.20 20.11
CA VAL A 199 3.31 20.44 21.35
C VAL A 199 2.26 19.33 21.11
N GLY A 200 2.59 18.09 21.49
CA GLY A 200 1.74 16.91 21.29
C GLY A 200 1.56 16.45 19.84
N LYS A 201 2.18 17.12 18.86
CA LYS A 201 2.16 16.71 17.45
C LYS A 201 3.45 16.11 16.97
N ILE A 202 4.57 16.34 17.66
CA ILE A 202 5.90 15.80 17.40
C ILE A 202 6.53 15.30 18.71
N CYS A 203 7.55 14.43 18.58
CA CYS A 203 8.35 14.02 19.72
C CYS A 203 9.09 15.23 20.32
N GLN A 204 8.94 15.42 21.64
CA GLN A 204 9.60 16.54 22.35
C GLN A 204 11.13 16.44 22.38
N HIS A 205 11.67 15.21 22.25
CA HIS A 205 13.10 14.93 22.26
C HIS A 205 13.68 14.75 20.84
N ALA A 206 12.95 15.16 19.80
CA ALA A 206 13.50 15.20 18.44
C ALA A 206 14.65 16.21 18.36
N ASP A 207 15.74 15.85 17.66
CA ASP A 207 16.88 16.75 17.43
C ASP A 207 16.53 17.84 16.40
N LEU A 208 15.79 18.85 16.88
CA LEU A 208 15.36 19.97 16.05
C LEU A 208 16.53 20.85 15.60
N ASP A 209 17.60 20.95 16.40
CA ASP A 209 18.76 21.78 16.05
C ASP A 209 19.52 21.20 14.86
N MET A 210 19.63 19.90 14.80
CA MET A 210 20.17 19.20 13.63
C MET A 210 19.28 19.41 12.42
N LEU A 211 17.94 19.23 12.56
CA LEU A 211 16.99 19.37 11.47
C LEU A 211 16.95 20.80 10.90
N VAL A 212 16.94 21.83 11.74
CA VAL A 212 16.98 23.24 11.33
C VAL A 212 18.24 23.54 10.53
N ARG A 213 19.39 22.99 10.94
CA ARG A 213 20.67 23.25 10.24
C ARG A 213 20.83 22.47 8.95
N GLN A 214 20.46 21.18 8.93
CA GLN A 214 20.78 20.27 7.83
C GLN A 214 19.64 20.10 6.82
N HIS A 215 18.38 20.27 7.28
CA HIS A 215 17.18 19.96 6.50
C HIS A 215 16.09 21.05 6.59
N PRO A 216 16.42 22.35 6.43
CA PRO A 216 15.45 23.42 6.68
C PRO A 216 14.24 23.38 5.72
N CYS A 217 14.44 23.09 4.43
CA CYS A 217 13.35 23.00 3.46
C CYS A 217 12.45 21.79 3.73
N GLU A 218 13.07 20.63 3.93
CA GLU A 218 12.33 19.40 4.28
C GLU A 218 11.57 19.56 5.59
N LEU A 219 12.16 20.25 6.57
CA LEU A 219 11.53 20.53 7.85
C LEU A 219 10.32 21.46 7.67
N ALA A 220 10.42 22.51 6.87
CA ALA A 220 9.31 23.43 6.61
C ALA A 220 8.10 22.67 6.00
N TYR A 221 8.32 21.87 4.95
CA TYR A 221 7.26 21.06 4.35
C TYR A 221 6.72 19.99 5.30
N ALA A 222 7.59 19.33 6.08
CA ALA A 222 7.17 18.35 7.09
C ALA A 222 6.26 19.00 8.15
N LEU A 223 6.64 20.16 8.67
CA LEU A 223 5.85 20.90 9.66
C LEU A 223 4.52 21.40 9.07
N ALA A 224 4.50 21.80 7.80
CA ALA A 224 3.26 22.17 7.12
C ALA A 224 2.29 20.97 7.05
N LEU A 225 2.77 19.78 6.64
CA LEU A 225 1.97 18.55 6.61
C LEU A 225 1.48 18.14 8.00
N ILE A 226 2.34 18.17 9.02
CA ILE A 226 2.00 17.84 10.40
C ILE A 226 0.94 18.80 10.99
N ALA A 227 0.90 20.04 10.50
CA ALA A 227 -0.07 21.04 10.96
C ALA A 227 -1.48 20.79 10.42
N THR A 228 -1.67 19.96 9.39
CA THR A 228 -3.00 19.66 8.85
C THR A 228 -3.86 18.92 9.87
N THR A 229 -5.17 19.12 9.80
CA THR A 229 -6.15 18.34 10.59
C THR A 229 -6.45 17.00 9.95
N ASP A 230 -6.23 16.87 8.64
CA ASP A 230 -6.41 15.63 7.91
C ASP A 230 -5.12 14.78 7.95
N TYR A 231 -5.17 13.69 8.73
CA TYR A 231 -4.07 12.75 8.85
C TYR A 231 -3.79 11.96 7.54
N ARG A 232 -4.67 12.06 6.55
CA ARG A 232 -4.55 11.40 5.24
C ARG A 232 -3.76 12.24 4.23
N SER A 233 -3.43 13.48 4.54
CA SER A 233 -2.60 14.33 3.67
C SER A 233 -1.23 13.70 3.45
N ILE A 234 -0.83 13.59 2.18
CA ILE A 234 0.45 12.98 1.76
C ILE A 234 1.44 14.04 1.30
N THR A 235 2.72 13.69 1.34
CA THR A 235 3.75 14.54 0.72
C THR A 235 3.51 14.61 -0.78
N PRO A 236 3.30 15.79 -1.36
CA PRO A 236 3.07 15.93 -2.80
C PRO A 236 4.21 15.34 -3.62
N GLY A 237 3.89 14.72 -4.77
CA GLY A 237 4.88 14.08 -5.63
C GLY A 237 5.99 15.01 -6.09
N TRP A 238 5.69 16.29 -6.32
CA TRP A 238 6.68 17.30 -6.64
C TRP A 238 7.66 17.55 -5.48
N VAL A 239 7.16 17.62 -4.24
CA VAL A 239 8.00 17.76 -3.04
C VAL A 239 8.89 16.54 -2.86
N LEU A 240 8.36 15.32 -3.02
CA LEU A 240 9.16 14.09 -2.94
C LEU A 240 10.28 14.04 -3.98
N HIS A 241 10.05 14.60 -5.17
CA HIS A 241 11.06 14.63 -6.23
C HIS A 241 12.20 15.61 -5.91
N ASN A 242 11.86 16.82 -5.43
CA ASN A 242 12.82 17.90 -5.20
C ASN A 242 13.43 17.86 -3.79
N TYR A 243 12.67 17.40 -2.79
CA TYR A 243 13.05 17.32 -1.38
C TYR A 243 12.77 15.91 -0.81
N PRO A 244 13.47 14.87 -1.30
CA PRO A 244 13.21 13.48 -0.90
C PRO A 244 13.46 13.21 0.59
N GLY A 245 14.13 14.13 1.29
CA GLY A 245 14.35 14.07 2.73
C GLY A 245 13.12 14.38 3.59
N VAL A 246 12.01 14.85 3.04
CA VAL A 246 10.80 15.21 3.82
C VAL A 246 10.26 14.00 4.59
N GLU A 247 10.17 12.83 3.96
CA GLU A 247 9.70 11.61 4.62
C GLU A 247 10.63 11.18 5.77
N PHE A 248 11.92 11.35 5.60
CA PHE A 248 12.91 11.08 6.66
C PHE A 248 12.75 12.05 7.84
N VAL A 249 12.55 13.34 7.58
CA VAL A 249 12.33 14.35 8.62
C VAL A 249 11.03 14.06 9.38
N ILE A 250 9.93 13.75 8.69
CA ILE A 250 8.66 13.37 9.34
C ILE A 250 8.87 12.15 10.24
N LYS A 251 9.64 11.14 9.78
CA LYS A 251 9.95 9.96 10.59
C LYS A 251 10.71 10.33 11.86
N LEU A 252 11.71 11.19 11.81
CA LEU A 252 12.46 11.65 12.99
C LEU A 252 11.58 12.44 13.96
N LEU A 253 10.64 13.23 13.46
CA LEU A 253 9.72 14.02 14.29
C LEU A 253 8.62 13.18 14.94
N ARG A 254 8.13 12.12 14.27
CA ARG A 254 6.85 11.49 14.62
C ARG A 254 6.86 9.97 14.73
N HIS A 255 7.91 9.28 14.28
CA HIS A 255 7.94 7.81 14.28
C HIS A 255 9.20 7.22 14.92
N ALA A 256 10.08 8.07 15.45
CA ALA A 256 11.20 7.66 16.27
C ALA A 256 10.81 7.87 17.76
N SER A 257 10.46 6.76 18.44
CA SER A 257 10.10 6.80 19.85
C SER A 257 11.29 7.25 20.70
N CYS A 258 11.07 8.25 21.57
CA CYS A 258 12.08 8.63 22.56
C CYS A 258 12.11 7.66 23.75
N ASN A 259 13.28 7.46 24.34
CA ASN A 259 13.47 6.55 25.49
C ASN A 259 12.89 7.13 26.79
N GLU A 260 12.78 8.45 26.88
CA GLU A 260 12.34 9.16 28.10
C GLU A 260 10.82 9.22 28.24
N GLY A 261 10.07 8.91 27.19
CA GLY A 261 8.63 8.99 27.13
C GLY A 261 8.13 10.44 27.14
N CYS A 262 7.53 10.89 26.04
CA CYS A 262 6.89 12.20 25.97
C CYS A 262 5.40 12.04 25.64
N VAL A 263 4.62 13.12 25.82
CA VAL A 263 3.16 13.14 25.56
C VAL A 263 2.82 12.57 24.19
N TYR A 264 3.57 12.96 23.15
CA TYR A 264 3.37 12.45 21.79
C TYR A 264 3.66 10.95 21.67
N CYS A 265 4.83 10.50 22.11
CA CYS A 265 5.22 9.11 21.98
C CYS A 265 4.34 8.17 22.79
N ASN A 266 3.97 8.55 24.02
CA ASN A 266 3.10 7.76 24.90
C ASN A 266 1.67 7.63 24.37
N SER A 267 1.19 8.55 23.54
CA SER A 267 -0.14 8.47 22.93
C SER A 267 -0.12 7.89 21.52
N GLN A 268 0.77 8.37 20.65
CA GLN A 268 0.74 8.02 19.23
C GLN A 268 1.56 6.77 18.87
N LEU A 269 2.60 6.44 19.66
CA LEU A 269 3.49 5.30 19.41
C LEU A 269 3.33 4.17 20.44
N ASP A 270 2.45 4.33 21.43
CA ASP A 270 2.11 3.25 22.37
C ASP A 270 1.15 2.25 21.72
N VAL A 271 1.58 0.98 21.67
CA VAL A 271 0.81 -0.08 20.98
C VAL A 271 -0.47 -0.46 21.74
N LEU A 272 -0.46 -0.41 23.09
CA LEU A 272 -1.65 -0.75 23.89
C LEU A 272 -2.70 0.34 23.81
N HIS A 273 -2.27 1.60 23.87
CA HIS A 273 -3.18 2.75 23.69
C HIS A 273 -3.88 2.67 22.32
N ASN A 274 -3.10 2.44 21.26
CA ASN A 274 -3.62 2.36 19.89
C ASN A 274 -4.42 1.08 19.63
N LEU A 275 -4.07 -0.05 20.26
CA LEU A 275 -4.87 -1.28 20.20
C LEU A 275 -6.29 -1.03 20.71
N LYS A 276 -6.41 -0.31 21.82
CA LYS A 276 -7.72 0.06 22.37
C LYS A 276 -8.45 1.07 21.47
N ALA A 277 -7.72 2.07 20.95
CA ALA A 277 -8.31 3.12 20.13
C ALA A 277 -8.84 2.62 18.77
N PHE A 278 -8.10 1.73 18.07
CA PHE A 278 -8.51 1.23 16.75
C PHE A 278 -9.41 0.00 16.82
N PHE A 279 -9.14 -0.93 17.74
CA PHE A 279 -9.76 -2.25 17.76
C PHE A 279 -10.64 -2.51 18.98
N GLY A 280 -10.63 -1.62 19.99
CA GLY A 280 -11.39 -1.79 21.23
C GLY A 280 -10.81 -2.85 22.18
N TYR A 281 -9.66 -3.43 21.87
CA TYR A 281 -9.05 -4.47 22.71
C TYR A 281 -8.19 -3.86 23.81
N GLY A 282 -8.34 -4.36 25.05
CA GLY A 282 -7.57 -3.88 26.21
C GLY A 282 -6.18 -4.52 26.33
N ARG A 283 -5.92 -5.61 25.62
CA ARG A 283 -4.65 -6.36 25.70
C ARG A 283 -4.42 -7.18 24.44
N PHE A 284 -3.15 -7.47 24.15
CA PHE A 284 -2.74 -8.45 23.14
C PHE A 284 -2.96 -9.88 23.63
N ARG A 285 -2.91 -10.82 22.69
CA ARG A 285 -2.87 -12.26 23.03
C ARG A 285 -1.49 -12.62 23.52
N THR A 286 -1.44 -13.53 24.47
CA THR A 286 -0.21 -14.18 24.94
C THR A 286 -0.15 -15.61 24.41
N TYR A 287 1.05 -16.12 24.24
CA TYR A 287 1.31 -17.50 23.82
C TYR A 287 2.16 -18.15 24.90
N GLU A 288 1.65 -19.21 25.54
CA GLU A 288 2.32 -19.88 26.70
C GLU A 288 2.73 -18.91 27.81
N GLY A 289 1.98 -17.82 28.00
CA GLY A 289 2.29 -16.76 28.96
C GLY A 289 3.19 -15.65 28.42
N GLU A 290 3.82 -15.82 27.26
CA GLU A 290 4.70 -14.83 26.64
C GLU A 290 3.91 -13.81 25.79
N PRO A 291 4.20 -12.50 25.90
CA PRO A 291 3.48 -11.44 25.17
C PRO A 291 4.02 -11.23 23.76
N LEU A 292 4.26 -12.32 23.03
CA LEU A 292 4.92 -12.29 21.70
C LEU A 292 4.21 -11.42 20.68
N GLN A 293 2.86 -11.37 20.71
CA GLN A 293 2.10 -10.52 19.78
C GLN A 293 2.35 -9.03 20.04
N GLU A 294 2.38 -8.64 21.32
CA GLU A 294 2.71 -7.26 21.72
C GLU A 294 4.13 -6.90 21.37
N GLN A 295 5.10 -7.78 21.69
CA GLN A 295 6.52 -7.57 21.39
C GLN A 295 6.75 -7.41 19.87
N ALA A 296 6.12 -8.24 19.04
CA ALA A 296 6.23 -8.14 17.59
C ALA A 296 5.61 -6.82 17.06
N ALA A 297 4.46 -6.38 17.60
CA ALA A 297 3.86 -5.10 17.24
C ALA A 297 4.75 -3.91 17.68
N GLN A 298 5.33 -3.97 18.88
CA GLN A 298 6.28 -2.96 19.37
C GLN A 298 7.57 -2.92 18.51
N ALA A 299 8.12 -4.08 18.14
CA ALA A 299 9.27 -4.16 17.24
C ALA A 299 8.95 -3.54 15.87
N ALA A 300 7.75 -3.79 15.34
CA ALA A 300 7.30 -3.18 14.11
C ALA A 300 7.21 -1.64 14.23
N VAL A 301 6.60 -1.10 15.27
CA VAL A 301 6.52 0.36 15.49
C VAL A 301 7.91 0.97 15.64
N LYS A 302 8.86 0.27 16.27
CA LYS A 302 10.28 0.69 16.38
C LYS A 302 11.06 0.59 15.07
N GLY A 303 10.41 0.21 13.96
CA GLY A 303 11.06 0.11 12.65
C GLY A 303 11.96 -1.12 12.46
N LYS A 304 11.83 -2.14 13.31
CA LYS A 304 12.55 -3.41 13.18
C LYS A 304 11.98 -4.27 12.06
N SER A 305 12.83 -5.01 11.36
CA SER A 305 12.38 -6.11 10.50
C SER A 305 12.18 -7.36 11.35
N LEU A 306 11.15 -8.14 11.08
CA LEU A 306 10.76 -9.25 11.92
C LEU A 306 10.21 -10.45 11.15
N LEU A 307 10.28 -11.62 11.78
CA LEU A 307 9.59 -12.84 11.39
C LEU A 307 8.74 -13.31 12.58
N ALA A 308 7.41 -13.30 12.39
CA ALA A 308 6.47 -13.75 13.40
C ALA A 308 5.83 -15.08 13.00
N ILE A 309 5.96 -16.08 13.86
CA ILE A 309 5.42 -17.43 13.67
C ILE A 309 4.33 -17.63 14.71
N PHE A 310 3.09 -17.42 14.28
CA PHE A 310 1.91 -17.56 15.13
C PHE A 310 0.93 -18.58 14.53
N PRO A 311 0.26 -19.40 15.33
CA PRO A 311 -0.66 -20.40 14.83
C PRO A 311 -1.81 -19.76 14.03
N THR A 312 -2.48 -20.55 13.20
CA THR A 312 -3.69 -20.14 12.50
C THR A 312 -4.74 -19.66 13.51
N GLY A 313 -5.39 -18.52 13.24
CA GLY A 313 -6.29 -17.87 14.21
C GLY A 313 -5.59 -17.20 15.40
N GLY A 314 -4.25 -17.19 15.45
CA GLY A 314 -3.45 -16.57 16.50
C GLY A 314 -3.37 -15.04 16.47
N GLY A 315 -4.05 -14.37 15.53
CA GLY A 315 -4.06 -12.90 15.47
C GLY A 315 -2.90 -12.30 14.69
N LYS A 316 -2.31 -13.01 13.73
CA LYS A 316 -1.27 -12.50 12.82
C LYS A 316 -1.63 -11.16 12.20
N SER A 317 -2.86 -11.04 11.67
CA SER A 317 -3.32 -9.83 10.97
C SER A 317 -3.27 -8.59 11.87
N LEU A 318 -3.74 -8.68 13.11
CA LEU A 318 -3.70 -7.59 14.08
C LEU A 318 -2.27 -7.08 14.32
N THR A 319 -1.29 -7.99 14.34
CA THR A 319 0.11 -7.70 14.65
C THR A 319 0.76 -6.77 13.61
N PHE A 320 0.30 -6.80 12.35
CA PHE A 320 0.77 -5.86 11.33
C PHE A 320 -0.21 -4.74 10.99
N GLN A 321 -1.53 -4.97 11.13
CA GLN A 321 -2.54 -3.95 10.87
C GLN A 321 -2.42 -2.78 11.84
N LEU A 322 -2.23 -3.05 13.15
CA LEU A 322 -2.08 -2.00 14.14
C LEU A 322 -0.87 -1.09 13.87
N PRO A 323 0.37 -1.58 13.71
CA PRO A 323 1.50 -0.74 13.35
C PRO A 323 1.31 0.03 12.03
N ALA A 324 0.62 -0.57 11.05
CA ALA A 324 0.33 0.08 9.78
C ALA A 324 -0.61 1.29 9.95
N LEU A 325 -1.69 1.14 10.72
CA LEU A 325 -2.62 2.22 11.03
C LEU A 325 -1.94 3.33 11.87
N MET A 326 -1.09 2.94 12.81
CA MET A 326 -0.29 3.89 13.59
C MET A 326 0.67 4.69 12.68
N ALA A 327 1.35 4.03 11.74
CA ALA A 327 2.22 4.70 10.78
C ALA A 327 1.43 5.58 9.80
N GLY A 328 0.27 5.14 9.35
CA GLY A 328 -0.65 5.96 8.56
C GLY A 328 -1.00 7.25 9.25
N ARG A 329 -1.37 7.18 10.53
CA ARG A 329 -1.74 8.34 11.35
C ARG A 329 -0.54 9.22 11.72
N SER A 330 0.62 8.63 12.01
CA SER A 330 1.79 9.38 12.49
C SER A 330 2.61 10.03 11.37
N VAL A 331 2.85 9.32 10.27
CA VAL A 331 3.77 9.76 9.20
C VAL A 331 3.16 9.72 7.79
N HIS A 332 1.82 9.59 7.69
CA HIS A 332 1.10 9.41 6.42
C HIS A 332 1.64 8.23 5.58
N GLY A 333 2.17 7.23 6.29
CA GLY A 333 2.85 6.08 5.70
C GLY A 333 1.89 5.07 5.08
N LEU A 334 2.36 4.41 4.04
CA LEU A 334 1.69 3.27 3.42
C LEU A 334 2.40 1.97 3.81
N THR A 335 1.68 1.03 4.38
CA THR A 335 2.17 -0.35 4.56
C THR A 335 1.64 -1.21 3.41
N VAL A 336 2.55 -1.86 2.69
CA VAL A 336 2.21 -2.77 1.59
C VAL A 336 2.18 -4.19 2.12
N VAL A 337 1.01 -4.82 2.07
CA VAL A 337 0.80 -6.22 2.49
C VAL A 337 0.77 -7.11 1.26
N ILE A 338 1.75 -7.99 1.17
CA ILE A 338 1.87 -8.97 0.09
C ILE A 338 1.30 -10.28 0.60
N SER A 339 0.20 -10.73 0.02
CA SER A 339 -0.48 -11.97 0.37
C SER A 339 -0.74 -12.82 -0.88
N PRO A 340 -0.65 -14.16 -0.79
CA PRO A 340 -0.78 -15.01 -1.96
C PRO A 340 -2.23 -15.19 -2.42
N LEU A 341 -3.22 -14.75 -1.64
CA LEU A 341 -4.62 -15.12 -1.79
C LEU A 341 -5.53 -13.92 -1.89
N GLN A 342 -6.16 -13.76 -3.05
CA GLN A 342 -6.99 -12.60 -3.36
C GLN A 342 -8.28 -12.53 -2.51
N SER A 343 -8.89 -13.68 -2.20
CA SER A 343 -10.06 -13.74 -1.31
C SER A 343 -9.71 -13.27 0.12
N LEU A 344 -8.58 -13.75 0.66
CA LEU A 344 -8.13 -13.33 1.99
C LEU A 344 -7.86 -11.84 2.08
N MET A 345 -7.29 -11.23 1.01
CA MET A 345 -7.06 -9.78 0.97
C MET A 345 -8.37 -9.00 1.07
N LYS A 346 -9.40 -9.43 0.33
CA LYS A 346 -10.73 -8.81 0.37
C LYS A 346 -11.33 -8.94 1.78
N ASP A 347 -11.33 -10.15 2.34
CA ASP A 347 -11.88 -10.38 3.69
C ASP A 347 -11.16 -9.55 4.76
N GLN A 348 -9.83 -9.36 4.64
CA GLN A 348 -9.08 -8.49 5.57
C GLN A 348 -9.52 -7.03 5.47
N VAL A 349 -9.77 -6.53 4.25
CA VAL A 349 -10.24 -5.16 4.01
C VAL A 349 -11.67 -4.99 4.52
N ASP A 350 -12.57 -5.93 4.20
CA ASP A 350 -13.97 -5.92 4.62
C ASP A 350 -14.09 -6.00 6.15
N ASN A 351 -13.32 -6.88 6.81
CA ASN A 351 -13.29 -6.97 8.27
C ASN A 351 -12.79 -5.70 8.99
N LEU A 352 -11.91 -4.92 8.36
CA LEU A 352 -11.50 -3.61 8.86
C LEU A 352 -12.61 -2.56 8.65
N ALA A 353 -13.26 -2.58 7.48
CA ALA A 353 -14.37 -1.69 7.14
C ALA A 353 -15.57 -1.89 8.08
N ASP A 354 -15.92 -3.12 8.43
CA ASP A 354 -16.98 -3.47 9.40
C ASP A 354 -16.71 -2.90 10.80
N ARG A 355 -15.46 -2.64 11.12
CA ARG A 355 -15.04 -1.97 12.37
C ARG A 355 -14.94 -0.45 12.23
N GLY A 356 -15.34 0.12 11.09
CA GLY A 356 -15.24 1.54 10.79
C GLY A 356 -13.82 1.99 10.39
N ILE A 357 -12.89 1.06 10.15
CA ILE A 357 -11.52 1.34 9.69
C ILE A 357 -11.49 1.25 8.17
N THR A 358 -11.56 2.39 7.50
CA THR A 358 -11.62 2.49 6.05
C THR A 358 -10.25 2.73 5.38
N ASP A 359 -9.18 2.71 6.15
CA ASP A 359 -7.80 3.04 5.71
C ASP A 359 -7.12 1.89 4.94
N ALA A 360 -7.82 0.78 4.68
CA ALA A 360 -7.31 -0.37 3.95
C ALA A 360 -7.94 -0.48 2.57
N VAL A 361 -7.15 -0.87 1.58
CA VAL A 361 -7.59 -1.19 0.22
C VAL A 361 -6.90 -2.42 -0.30
N THR A 362 -7.54 -3.11 -1.25
CA THR A 362 -6.90 -4.17 -2.03
C THR A 362 -6.89 -3.80 -3.52
N ILE A 363 -5.84 -4.22 -4.22
CA ILE A 363 -5.76 -4.18 -5.67
C ILE A 363 -5.40 -5.59 -6.14
N ASN A 364 -6.36 -6.25 -6.77
CA ASN A 364 -6.19 -7.63 -7.24
C ASN A 364 -6.95 -7.86 -8.56
N GLY A 365 -6.82 -9.06 -9.12
CA GLY A 365 -7.43 -9.43 -10.41
C GLY A 365 -8.93 -9.71 -10.36
N LEU A 366 -9.53 -9.86 -9.17
CA LEU A 366 -10.96 -10.15 -9.00
C LEU A 366 -11.83 -8.89 -8.94
N LEU A 367 -11.20 -7.71 -8.78
CA LEU A 367 -11.92 -6.44 -8.74
C LEU A 367 -12.38 -6.06 -10.14
N ASP A 368 -13.62 -5.59 -10.23
CA ASP A 368 -14.10 -4.93 -11.43
C ASP A 368 -13.29 -3.65 -11.72
N PRO A 369 -13.26 -3.17 -12.97
CA PRO A 369 -12.43 -2.03 -13.37
C PRO A 369 -12.73 -0.74 -12.60
N ILE A 370 -13.98 -0.49 -12.18
CA ILE A 370 -14.38 0.71 -11.44
C ILE A 370 -13.84 0.65 -10.02
N THR A 371 -14.11 -0.43 -9.30
CA THR A 371 -13.60 -0.66 -7.94
C THR A 371 -12.07 -0.65 -7.89
N ARG A 372 -11.41 -1.24 -8.90
CA ARG A 372 -9.96 -1.21 -9.03
C ARG A 372 -9.44 0.23 -9.21
N SER A 373 -10.09 1.02 -10.06
CA SER A 373 -9.72 2.44 -10.27
C SER A 373 -9.89 3.27 -9.00
N LEU A 374 -11.00 3.08 -8.28
CA LEU A 374 -11.25 3.74 -6.99
C LEU A 374 -10.20 3.34 -5.94
N SER A 375 -9.83 2.06 -5.84
CA SER A 375 -8.78 1.60 -4.94
C SER A 375 -7.43 2.25 -5.27
N ILE A 376 -7.08 2.35 -6.54
CA ILE A 376 -5.87 3.05 -7.00
C ILE A 376 -5.90 4.52 -6.59
N GLN A 377 -7.01 5.20 -6.83
CA GLN A 377 -7.18 6.61 -6.48
C GLN A 377 -7.04 6.82 -4.97
N ARG A 378 -7.68 6.01 -4.13
CA ARG A 378 -7.59 6.09 -2.67
C ARG A 378 -6.16 5.92 -2.15
N VAL A 379 -5.35 5.07 -2.79
CA VAL A 379 -3.92 4.99 -2.46
C VAL A 379 -3.20 6.25 -2.87
N GLN A 380 -3.44 6.77 -4.09
CA GLN A 380 -2.78 7.97 -4.60
C GLN A 380 -3.11 9.23 -3.80
N ASP A 381 -4.36 9.36 -3.37
CA ASP A 381 -4.85 10.52 -2.62
C ASP A 381 -4.53 10.46 -1.11
N GLY A 382 -3.88 9.38 -0.65
CA GLY A 382 -3.45 9.25 0.75
C GLY A 382 -4.51 8.72 1.70
N GLU A 383 -5.68 8.33 1.22
CA GLU A 383 -6.76 7.77 2.05
C GLU A 383 -6.43 6.37 2.59
N ALA A 384 -5.52 5.64 1.94
CA ALA A 384 -5.13 4.31 2.36
C ALA A 384 -3.81 4.31 3.12
N SER A 385 -3.78 3.65 4.28
CA SER A 385 -2.59 3.33 5.08
C SER A 385 -2.13 1.88 4.89
N LEU A 386 -3.04 0.99 4.44
CA LEU A 386 -2.75 -0.40 4.10
C LEU A 386 -3.15 -0.68 2.65
N LEU A 387 -2.23 -1.26 1.90
CA LEU A 387 -2.46 -1.74 0.55
C LEU A 387 -2.18 -3.24 0.49
N TYR A 388 -3.23 -4.04 0.23
CA TYR A 388 -3.09 -5.48 0.01
C TYR A 388 -2.94 -5.76 -1.49
N ILE A 389 -1.88 -6.49 -1.85
CA ILE A 389 -1.60 -6.93 -3.24
C ILE A 389 -1.05 -8.35 -3.26
N SER A 390 -1.21 -9.02 -4.41
CA SER A 390 -0.54 -10.28 -4.65
C SER A 390 0.91 -10.09 -5.09
N PRO A 391 1.81 -11.06 -4.88
CA PRO A 391 3.22 -10.94 -5.26
C PRO A 391 3.42 -10.68 -6.76
N GLU A 392 2.55 -11.20 -7.61
CA GLU A 392 2.60 -11.00 -9.07
C GLU A 392 2.35 -9.54 -9.47
N MET A 393 1.58 -8.81 -8.64
CA MET A 393 1.27 -7.39 -8.89
C MET A 393 2.49 -6.47 -8.74
N LEU A 394 3.55 -6.91 -8.04
CA LEU A 394 4.79 -6.15 -7.94
C LEU A 394 5.49 -5.96 -9.31
N ARG A 395 5.19 -6.80 -10.31
CA ARG A 395 5.67 -6.63 -11.69
C ARG A 395 4.87 -5.61 -12.50
N SER A 396 3.79 -5.05 -11.93
CA SER A 396 2.95 -4.04 -12.58
C SER A 396 3.57 -2.65 -12.50
N LYS A 397 3.75 -1.99 -13.65
CA LYS A 397 4.19 -0.60 -13.70
C LYS A 397 3.21 0.37 -13.02
N THR A 398 1.92 0.04 -13.01
CA THR A 398 0.91 0.82 -12.32
C THR A 398 1.15 0.79 -10.81
N ILE A 399 1.39 -0.40 -10.24
CA ILE A 399 1.72 -0.55 -8.82
C ILE A 399 3.03 0.17 -8.49
N GLU A 400 4.08 -0.03 -9.27
CA GLU A 400 5.35 0.68 -9.07
C GLU A 400 5.14 2.20 -9.00
N ARG A 401 4.40 2.76 -9.98
CA ARG A 401 4.14 4.22 -10.04
C ARG A 401 3.34 4.72 -8.83
N ILE A 402 2.33 3.97 -8.39
CA ILE A 402 1.54 4.31 -7.21
C ILE A 402 2.43 4.33 -5.96
N LEU A 403 3.27 3.31 -5.78
CA LEU A 403 4.17 3.23 -4.63
C LEU A 403 5.23 4.33 -4.65
N MET A 404 5.74 4.71 -5.84
CA MET A 404 6.68 5.85 -5.96
C MET A 404 6.08 7.17 -5.48
N GLY A 405 4.77 7.36 -5.61
CA GLY A 405 4.04 8.54 -5.12
C GLY A 405 3.72 8.51 -3.62
N ARG A 406 4.04 7.44 -2.89
CA ARG A 406 3.69 7.28 -1.48
C ARG A 406 4.90 7.02 -0.60
N HIS A 407 4.79 7.40 0.68
CA HIS A 407 5.76 7.03 1.70
C HIS A 407 5.51 5.58 2.15
N VAL A 408 6.20 4.63 1.52
CA VAL A 408 6.13 3.22 1.94
C VAL A 408 7.00 3.03 3.19
N VAL A 409 6.36 2.76 4.31
CA VAL A 409 7.02 2.62 5.62
C VAL A 409 7.38 1.19 5.96
N ARG A 410 6.72 0.21 5.34
CA ARG A 410 6.92 -1.22 5.61
C ARG A 410 6.36 -2.09 4.50
N PHE A 411 7.04 -3.20 4.23
CA PHE A 411 6.47 -4.33 3.50
C PHE A 411 6.12 -5.44 4.50
N VAL A 412 4.88 -5.90 4.45
CA VAL A 412 4.39 -7.06 5.20
C VAL A 412 4.25 -8.22 4.23
N ILE A 413 4.77 -9.36 4.59
CA ILE A 413 4.73 -10.57 3.77
C ILE A 413 3.97 -11.62 4.55
N ASP A 414 2.74 -11.84 4.14
CA ASP A 414 1.88 -12.88 4.68
C ASP A 414 2.22 -14.23 4.05
N GLU A 415 1.97 -15.30 4.79
CA GLU A 415 2.30 -16.67 4.41
C GLU A 415 3.76 -16.81 3.90
N ALA A 416 4.70 -16.26 4.67
CA ALA A 416 6.12 -16.20 4.29
C ALA A 416 6.78 -17.57 4.04
N HIS A 417 6.14 -18.67 4.46
CA HIS A 417 6.61 -20.03 4.11
C HIS A 417 6.67 -20.27 2.60
N CYS A 418 5.93 -19.47 1.79
CA CYS A 418 6.00 -19.53 0.33
C CYS A 418 7.39 -19.18 -0.26
N PHE A 419 8.32 -18.61 0.52
CA PHE A 419 9.71 -18.42 0.09
C PHE A 419 10.51 -19.71 0.01
N SER A 420 10.18 -20.71 0.81
CA SER A 420 10.98 -21.91 0.92
C SER A 420 10.49 -23.00 -0.03
N SER A 421 11.40 -23.56 -0.82
CA SER A 421 11.13 -24.75 -1.64
C SER A 421 10.84 -26.01 -0.81
N TRP A 422 11.10 -25.96 0.49
CA TRP A 422 10.72 -26.98 1.47
C TRP A 422 9.34 -26.72 2.09
N GLY A 423 8.77 -25.51 1.79
CA GLY A 423 7.37 -25.20 2.03
C GLY A 423 6.53 -25.74 0.87
N GLN A 424 5.36 -26.28 1.14
CA GLN A 424 4.53 -26.93 0.11
C GLN A 424 3.88 -25.95 -0.86
N ASP A 425 3.66 -24.73 -0.43
CA ASP A 425 3.12 -23.64 -1.25
C ASP A 425 4.20 -22.75 -1.82
N PHE A 426 5.35 -23.30 -2.19
CA PHE A 426 6.42 -22.51 -2.82
C PHE A 426 5.90 -21.74 -4.02
N ARG A 427 6.01 -20.41 -3.94
CA ARG A 427 5.59 -19.50 -5.01
C ARG A 427 6.77 -18.70 -5.49
N VAL A 428 7.10 -18.90 -6.72
CA VAL A 428 8.25 -18.28 -7.35
C VAL A 428 8.20 -16.75 -7.32
N ASP A 429 7.01 -16.16 -7.39
CA ASP A 429 6.84 -14.71 -7.36
C ASP A 429 7.22 -14.10 -6.01
N TYR A 430 7.28 -14.91 -4.92
CA TYR A 430 7.84 -14.47 -3.63
C TYR A 430 9.33 -14.13 -3.74
N LEU A 431 10.08 -14.86 -4.54
CA LEU A 431 11.51 -14.60 -4.75
C LEU A 431 11.79 -13.27 -5.47
N TYR A 432 10.78 -12.68 -6.09
CA TYR A 432 10.89 -11.35 -6.71
C TYR A 432 10.74 -10.20 -5.71
N ILE A 433 10.12 -10.45 -4.55
CA ILE A 433 9.78 -9.41 -3.55
C ILE A 433 11.02 -8.62 -3.12
N GLY A 434 12.08 -9.30 -2.72
CA GLY A 434 13.31 -8.64 -2.25
C GLY A 434 13.98 -7.82 -3.34
N LYS A 435 14.02 -8.34 -4.58
CA LYS A 435 14.53 -7.62 -5.74
C LYS A 435 13.71 -6.34 -5.98
N PHE A 436 12.39 -6.44 -5.96
CA PHE A 436 11.50 -5.28 -6.12
C PHE A 436 11.77 -4.22 -5.04
N ILE A 437 11.85 -4.63 -3.76
CA ILE A 437 12.12 -3.70 -2.64
C ILE A 437 13.46 -3.00 -2.84
N SER A 438 14.51 -3.72 -3.23
CA SER A 438 15.84 -3.15 -3.51
C SER A 438 15.79 -2.11 -4.64
N GLU A 439 15.18 -2.46 -5.78
CA GLU A 439 15.02 -1.55 -6.91
C GLU A 439 14.17 -0.32 -6.56
N TYR A 440 13.09 -0.52 -5.81
CA TYR A 440 12.23 0.57 -5.31
C TYR A 440 13.00 1.55 -4.43
N GLN A 441 13.76 1.05 -3.44
CA GLN A 441 14.58 1.87 -2.54
C GLN A 441 15.62 2.71 -3.30
N GLN A 442 16.27 2.11 -4.30
CA GLN A 442 17.24 2.80 -5.16
C GLN A 442 16.58 3.90 -5.98
N LYS A 443 15.47 3.60 -6.67
CA LYS A 443 14.73 4.58 -7.50
C LYS A 443 14.19 5.74 -6.67
N LYS A 444 13.68 5.45 -5.48
CA LYS A 444 13.12 6.46 -4.56
C LYS A 444 14.18 7.19 -3.75
N LYS A 445 15.45 6.77 -3.83
CA LYS A 445 16.58 7.32 -3.06
C LYS A 445 16.31 7.32 -1.54
N CYS A 446 15.79 6.21 -1.03
CA CYS A 446 15.47 6.07 0.39
C CYS A 446 16.72 6.26 1.26
N LYS A 447 16.60 7.04 2.35
CA LYS A 447 17.68 7.27 3.34
C LYS A 447 17.78 6.15 4.38
N GLY A 448 17.71 4.90 3.95
CA GLY A 448 17.79 3.71 4.80
C GLY A 448 16.89 2.59 4.32
N PRO A 449 17.06 1.38 4.82
CA PRO A 449 16.28 0.24 4.41
C PRO A 449 14.83 0.36 4.90
N ILE A 450 13.88 -0.04 4.04
CA ILE A 450 12.47 -0.17 4.43
C ILE A 450 12.33 -1.49 5.19
N PRO A 451 11.80 -1.48 6.43
CA PRO A 451 11.67 -2.69 7.22
C PRO A 451 10.64 -3.66 6.62
N VAL A 452 10.91 -4.95 6.84
CA VAL A 452 10.05 -6.05 6.39
C VAL A 452 9.48 -6.78 7.59
N SER A 453 8.21 -7.18 7.53
CA SER A 453 7.57 -8.06 8.52
C SER A 453 7.04 -9.31 7.82
N CYS A 454 7.59 -10.46 8.15
CA CYS A 454 7.16 -11.75 7.63
C CYS A 454 6.26 -12.45 8.64
N PHE A 455 5.16 -13.03 8.16
CA PHE A 455 4.20 -13.78 8.97
C PHE A 455 3.96 -15.16 8.37
N THR A 456 3.98 -16.18 9.22
CA THR A 456 3.65 -17.55 8.83
C THR A 456 3.01 -18.32 10.00
N ALA A 457 2.26 -19.36 9.69
CA ALA A 457 1.75 -20.30 10.70
C ALA A 457 2.68 -21.50 10.94
N THR A 458 3.67 -21.70 10.06
CA THR A 458 4.54 -22.88 10.08
C THR A 458 5.94 -22.54 10.58
N ALA A 459 6.48 -23.41 11.44
CA ALA A 459 7.72 -23.19 12.18
C ALA A 459 8.82 -24.21 11.86
N LYS A 460 8.81 -24.85 10.68
CA LYS A 460 9.92 -25.74 10.30
C LYS A 460 11.23 -24.93 10.29
N GLN A 461 12.22 -25.41 11.03
CA GLN A 461 13.51 -24.73 11.18
C GLN A 461 14.14 -24.38 9.82
N LYS A 462 14.04 -25.27 8.84
CA LYS A 462 14.59 -25.03 7.50
C LYS A 462 13.84 -23.89 6.78
N VAL A 463 12.53 -23.78 6.92
CA VAL A 463 11.72 -22.70 6.34
C VAL A 463 12.08 -21.36 6.97
N VAL A 464 12.22 -21.34 8.30
CA VAL A 464 12.64 -20.13 9.04
C VAL A 464 14.02 -19.66 8.58
N GLN A 465 14.97 -20.61 8.44
CA GLN A 465 16.31 -20.31 7.96
C GLN A 465 16.29 -19.75 6.53
N ASP A 466 15.57 -20.40 5.62
CA ASP A 466 15.46 -19.94 4.22
C ASP A 466 14.89 -18.52 4.10
N ILE A 467 13.89 -18.17 4.92
CA ILE A 467 13.32 -16.80 4.96
C ILE A 467 14.37 -15.80 5.47
N CYS A 468 15.03 -16.10 6.59
CA CYS A 468 16.05 -15.22 7.17
C CYS A 468 17.23 -15.02 6.21
N ASP A 469 17.72 -16.10 5.63
CA ASP A 469 18.83 -16.07 4.65
C ASP A 469 18.46 -15.27 3.41
N TYR A 470 17.24 -15.43 2.90
CA TYR A 470 16.76 -14.69 1.75
C TYR A 470 16.81 -13.18 1.98
N PHE A 471 16.25 -12.68 3.10
CA PHE A 471 16.23 -11.24 3.39
C PHE A 471 17.61 -10.71 3.75
N LYS A 472 18.45 -11.53 4.40
CA LYS A 472 19.84 -11.16 4.68
C LYS A 472 20.65 -11.00 3.40
N HIS A 473 20.55 -11.94 2.46
CA HIS A 473 21.29 -11.88 1.19
C HIS A 473 20.77 -10.82 0.21
N THR A 474 19.44 -10.61 0.17
CA THR A 474 18.82 -9.76 -0.85
C THR A 474 18.76 -8.29 -0.43
N LEU A 475 18.55 -8.01 0.85
CA LEU A 475 18.29 -6.66 1.37
C LEU A 475 19.21 -6.26 2.53
N ASP A 476 20.12 -7.14 2.95
CA ASP A 476 20.95 -7.01 4.16
C ASP A 476 20.11 -6.72 5.43
N LEU A 477 18.95 -7.39 5.55
CA LEU A 477 18.07 -7.26 6.70
C LEU A 477 18.19 -8.47 7.62
N ASP A 478 18.36 -8.20 8.90
CA ASP A 478 18.25 -9.20 9.97
C ASP A 478 16.81 -9.17 10.52
N LEU A 479 16.16 -10.33 10.52
CA LEU A 479 14.79 -10.46 11.01
C LEU A 479 14.79 -10.85 12.49
N GLU A 480 14.14 -10.04 13.33
CA GLU A 480 13.90 -10.37 14.73
C GLU A 480 12.80 -11.45 14.79
N LEU A 481 13.11 -12.57 15.46
CA LEU A 481 12.22 -13.75 15.46
C LEU A 481 11.26 -13.73 16.67
N PHE A 482 9.97 -13.81 16.39
CA PHE A 482 8.90 -13.99 17.38
C PHE A 482 8.17 -15.29 17.06
N ALA A 483 8.58 -16.39 17.69
CA ALA A 483 8.06 -17.71 17.42
C ALA A 483 7.30 -18.27 18.63
N SER A 484 6.04 -18.64 18.43
CA SER A 484 5.27 -19.40 19.38
C SER A 484 5.39 -20.89 19.05
N THR A 485 5.71 -21.68 20.05
CA THR A 485 5.63 -23.14 19.98
C THR A 485 4.26 -23.64 20.40
N ALA A 486 3.36 -22.72 20.80
CA ALA A 486 2.06 -23.05 21.36
C ALA A 486 1.20 -23.85 20.39
N SER A 487 0.91 -25.07 20.76
CA SER A 487 -0.18 -25.85 20.17
C SER A 487 -1.52 -25.31 20.66
N ARG A 488 -2.54 -25.37 19.81
CA ARG A 488 -3.88 -24.95 20.20
C ARG A 488 -4.49 -26.00 21.14
N THR A 489 -4.50 -25.70 22.43
CA THR A 489 -4.95 -26.61 23.50
C THR A 489 -6.45 -26.89 23.46
N ASN A 490 -7.24 -26.04 22.77
CA ASN A 490 -8.67 -26.22 22.60
C ASN A 490 -9.05 -27.13 21.41
N LEU A 491 -8.06 -27.61 20.63
CA LEU A 491 -8.28 -28.57 19.55
C LEU A 491 -7.89 -29.99 19.99
N ARG A 492 -8.80 -30.94 19.74
CA ARG A 492 -8.56 -32.38 19.97
C ARG A 492 -8.39 -33.08 18.63
N TYR A 493 -7.22 -33.65 18.40
CA TYR A 493 -6.88 -34.34 17.17
C TYR A 493 -7.06 -35.88 17.34
N SER A 494 -7.68 -36.52 16.36
CA SER A 494 -7.89 -37.97 16.36
C SER A 494 -7.81 -38.50 14.94
N VAL A 495 -7.32 -39.74 14.81
CA VAL A 495 -7.28 -40.46 13.54
C VAL A 495 -8.20 -41.68 13.69
N ILE A 496 -9.09 -41.90 12.73
CA ILE A 496 -10.00 -43.04 12.68
C ILE A 496 -9.66 -43.86 11.44
N TYR A 497 -9.30 -45.11 11.64
CA TYR A 497 -9.06 -46.03 10.53
C TYR A 497 -10.39 -46.51 9.95
N ALA A 498 -10.48 -46.54 8.62
CA ALA A 498 -11.63 -47.06 7.89
C ALA A 498 -11.17 -48.11 6.87
N GLU A 499 -11.90 -49.22 6.80
CA GLU A 499 -11.56 -50.37 5.94
C GLU A 499 -11.88 -50.10 4.45
N SER A 500 -12.84 -49.22 4.18
CA SER A 500 -13.32 -48.91 2.83
C SER A 500 -13.89 -47.48 2.75
N ASP A 501 -14.15 -47.02 1.54
CA ASP A 501 -14.80 -45.69 1.30
C ASP A 501 -16.24 -45.69 1.88
N ASP A 502 -16.96 -46.84 1.90
CA ASP A 502 -18.26 -46.91 2.54
C ASP A 502 -18.16 -46.84 4.06
N ASP A 503 -17.16 -47.50 4.65
CA ASP A 503 -16.88 -47.40 6.09
C ASP A 503 -16.47 -45.97 6.48
N LYS A 504 -15.67 -45.28 5.65
CA LYS A 504 -15.38 -43.85 5.85
C LYS A 504 -16.66 -43.04 5.94
N TYR A 505 -17.59 -43.28 5.03
CA TYR A 505 -18.84 -42.53 5.01
C TYR A 505 -19.71 -42.82 6.27
N LEU A 506 -19.77 -44.06 6.72
CA LEU A 506 -20.48 -44.42 7.96
C LEU A 506 -19.87 -43.68 9.16
N LYS A 507 -18.55 -43.69 9.29
CA LYS A 507 -17.83 -42.95 10.35
C LYS A 507 -18.05 -41.45 10.28
N LEU A 508 -18.04 -40.85 9.07
CA LEU A 508 -18.38 -39.45 8.90
C LEU A 508 -19.79 -39.12 9.40
N ARG A 509 -20.78 -39.99 9.06
CA ARG A 509 -22.17 -39.82 9.55
C ARG A 509 -22.28 -39.89 11.06
N GLU A 510 -21.59 -40.82 11.71
CA GLU A 510 -21.54 -40.93 13.17
C GLU A 510 -21.01 -39.65 13.79
N LEU A 511 -19.88 -39.14 13.31
CA LEU A 511 -19.27 -37.88 13.79
C LEU A 511 -20.19 -36.67 13.62
N VAL A 512 -20.87 -36.58 12.47
CA VAL A 512 -21.81 -35.49 12.18
C VAL A 512 -23.08 -35.60 13.00
N ALA A 513 -23.58 -36.83 13.25
CA ALA A 513 -24.77 -37.08 14.07
C ALA A 513 -24.53 -36.75 15.56
N GLU A 514 -23.30 -37.00 16.06
CA GLU A 514 -22.88 -36.65 17.42
C GLU A 514 -22.60 -35.17 17.65
N SER A 515 -22.68 -34.35 16.62
CA SER A 515 -22.24 -32.97 16.68
C SER A 515 -23.33 -32.02 16.15
N ASP A 516 -23.73 -31.06 16.96
CA ASP A 516 -24.72 -30.05 16.58
C ASP A 516 -24.07 -28.68 16.25
N CYS A 517 -22.81 -28.71 15.86
CA CYS A 517 -22.01 -27.49 15.57
C CYS A 517 -21.72 -27.35 14.08
N PRO A 518 -21.36 -26.12 13.62
CA PRO A 518 -20.84 -25.92 12.27
C PRO A 518 -19.65 -26.85 12.00
N THR A 519 -19.70 -27.55 10.87
CA THR A 519 -18.77 -28.62 10.51
C THR A 519 -18.15 -28.39 9.14
N ILE A 520 -16.84 -28.57 9.03
CA ILE A 520 -16.11 -28.56 7.75
C ILE A 520 -15.61 -29.98 7.45
N VAL A 521 -15.91 -30.48 6.25
CA VAL A 521 -15.44 -31.78 5.76
C VAL A 521 -14.50 -31.56 4.59
N TYR A 522 -13.22 -31.90 4.76
CA TYR A 522 -12.22 -31.77 3.72
C TYR A 522 -12.08 -33.01 2.86
N VAL A 523 -12.06 -32.84 1.54
CA VAL A 523 -11.83 -33.85 0.52
C VAL A 523 -10.76 -33.39 -0.47
N SER A 524 -10.06 -34.34 -1.10
CA SER A 524 -8.94 -34.05 -2.00
C SER A 524 -9.37 -33.65 -3.43
N ARG A 525 -10.58 -34.01 -3.88
CA ARG A 525 -11.05 -33.85 -5.25
C ARG A 525 -12.29 -32.98 -5.34
N THR A 526 -12.36 -32.12 -6.34
CA THR A 526 -13.52 -31.23 -6.59
C THR A 526 -14.82 -32.00 -6.75
N LYS A 527 -14.81 -33.13 -7.51
CA LYS A 527 -15.99 -33.95 -7.72
C LYS A 527 -16.53 -34.58 -6.42
N CYS A 528 -15.63 -34.95 -5.51
CA CYS A 528 -16.02 -35.50 -4.22
C CYS A 528 -16.76 -34.49 -3.33
N THR A 529 -16.56 -33.19 -3.50
CA THR A 529 -17.28 -32.17 -2.73
C THR A 529 -18.78 -32.22 -3.01
N GLU A 530 -19.14 -32.33 -4.28
CA GLU A 530 -20.56 -32.38 -4.73
C GLU A 530 -21.20 -33.73 -4.35
N GLU A 531 -20.51 -34.84 -4.68
CA GLU A 531 -21.00 -36.19 -4.40
C GLU A 531 -21.28 -36.41 -2.90
N LEU A 532 -20.36 -35.99 -2.04
CA LEU A 532 -20.46 -36.16 -0.61
C LEU A 532 -21.50 -35.21 0.02
N ALA A 533 -21.58 -33.95 -0.46
CA ALA A 533 -22.63 -33.02 -0.02
C ALA A 533 -24.02 -33.52 -0.36
N ILE A 534 -24.24 -34.03 -1.60
CA ILE A 534 -25.51 -34.64 -2.00
C ILE A 534 -25.84 -35.85 -1.15
N LYS A 535 -24.85 -36.71 -0.86
CA LYS A 535 -25.04 -37.93 -0.04
C LYS A 535 -25.46 -37.59 1.39
N LEU A 536 -24.79 -36.62 2.02
CA LEU A 536 -25.15 -36.07 3.33
C LEU A 536 -26.55 -35.45 3.35
N THR A 537 -26.91 -34.68 2.31
CA THR A 537 -28.22 -34.05 2.21
C THR A 537 -29.35 -35.09 2.07
N ARG A 538 -29.12 -36.17 1.33
CA ARG A 538 -30.06 -37.30 1.25
C ARG A 538 -30.28 -38.02 2.59
N ASP A 539 -29.25 -38.04 3.41
CA ASP A 539 -29.32 -38.63 4.76
C ASP A 539 -29.89 -37.66 5.82
N GLY A 540 -30.36 -36.47 5.38
CA GLY A 540 -31.05 -35.51 6.22
C GLY A 540 -30.14 -34.45 6.84
N TYR A 541 -28.87 -34.37 6.45
CA TYR A 541 -27.96 -33.29 6.89
C TYR A 541 -27.94 -32.14 5.91
N ASN A 542 -27.98 -30.91 6.42
CA ASN A 542 -27.89 -29.73 5.59
C ASN A 542 -26.41 -29.45 5.20
N ALA A 543 -26.03 -29.85 3.99
CA ALA A 543 -24.65 -29.79 3.50
C ALA A 543 -24.54 -29.12 2.11
N LEU A 544 -23.55 -28.24 1.92
CA LEU A 544 -23.23 -27.62 0.64
C LEU A 544 -21.77 -27.91 0.23
N PRO A 545 -21.49 -28.00 -1.10
CA PRO A 545 -20.14 -28.16 -1.61
C PRO A 545 -19.42 -26.81 -1.69
N PHE A 546 -18.08 -26.84 -1.61
CA PHE A 546 -17.21 -25.72 -1.94
C PHE A 546 -15.90 -26.19 -2.58
N ASN A 547 -15.61 -25.75 -3.79
CA ASN A 547 -14.37 -26.10 -4.46
C ASN A 547 -13.89 -25.01 -5.42
N GLY A 548 -12.62 -25.13 -5.88
CA GLY A 548 -11.97 -24.13 -6.74
C GLY A 548 -12.61 -23.96 -8.12
N ARG A 549 -13.37 -24.97 -8.63
CA ARG A 549 -13.96 -24.95 -9.98
C ARG A 549 -15.38 -24.42 -10.05
N MET A 550 -16.02 -24.19 -8.90
CA MET A 550 -17.36 -23.59 -8.85
C MET A 550 -17.33 -22.17 -9.41
N GLU A 551 -18.45 -21.73 -9.96
CA GLU A 551 -18.64 -20.36 -10.39
C GLU A 551 -18.49 -19.37 -9.22
N PRO A 552 -17.94 -18.17 -9.44
CA PRO A 552 -17.68 -17.20 -8.37
C PRO A 552 -18.92 -16.87 -7.53
N ASP A 553 -20.06 -16.68 -8.15
CA ASP A 553 -21.32 -16.35 -7.47
C ASP A 553 -21.81 -17.51 -6.58
N GLU A 554 -21.69 -18.75 -7.05
CA GLU A 554 -22.05 -19.92 -6.29
C GLU A 554 -21.15 -20.12 -5.06
N LYS A 555 -19.85 -19.86 -5.22
CA LYS A 555 -18.90 -19.88 -4.08
C LYS A 555 -19.31 -18.90 -2.99
N ILE A 556 -19.68 -17.67 -3.37
CA ILE A 556 -20.11 -16.64 -2.44
C ILE A 556 -21.38 -17.09 -1.71
N VAL A 557 -22.36 -17.56 -2.44
CA VAL A 557 -23.64 -18.03 -1.87
C VAL A 557 -23.44 -19.17 -0.88
N ASN A 558 -22.63 -20.19 -1.21
CA ASN A 558 -22.39 -21.33 -0.35
C ASN A 558 -21.55 -20.95 0.89
N GLN A 559 -20.58 -20.07 0.72
CA GLN A 559 -19.80 -19.54 1.83
C GLN A 559 -20.67 -18.72 2.78
N ASP A 560 -21.47 -17.79 2.25
CA ASP A 560 -22.36 -16.94 3.06
C ASP A 560 -23.41 -17.77 3.79
N ALA A 561 -23.96 -18.81 3.16
CA ALA A 561 -24.91 -19.73 3.80
C ALA A 561 -24.26 -20.44 5.01
N PHE A 562 -22.98 -20.84 4.90
CA PHE A 562 -22.26 -21.44 6.02
C PHE A 562 -21.89 -20.41 7.10
N MET A 563 -21.45 -19.23 6.71
CA MET A 563 -21.08 -18.16 7.64
C MET A 563 -22.27 -17.68 8.47
N ASN A 564 -23.47 -17.63 7.86
CA ASN A 564 -24.73 -17.16 8.49
C ASN A 564 -25.58 -18.28 9.11
N ASP A 565 -25.01 -19.46 9.36
CA ASP A 565 -25.67 -20.63 9.99
C ASP A 565 -26.90 -21.15 9.22
N GLN A 566 -27.05 -20.80 7.94
CA GLN A 566 -28.10 -21.34 7.08
C GLN A 566 -27.81 -22.78 6.69
N VAL A 567 -26.54 -23.16 6.68
CA VAL A 567 -26.03 -24.50 6.40
C VAL A 567 -25.06 -24.92 7.49
N ARG A 568 -25.25 -26.11 8.02
CA ARG A 568 -24.41 -26.63 9.10
C ARG A 568 -23.11 -27.26 8.63
N ILE A 569 -23.11 -27.88 7.45
CA ILE A 569 -21.97 -28.64 6.94
C ILE A 569 -21.51 -28.05 5.62
N ILE A 570 -20.20 -27.83 5.50
CA ILE A 570 -19.59 -27.54 4.21
C ILE A 570 -18.61 -28.66 3.85
N VAL A 571 -18.77 -29.23 2.65
CA VAL A 571 -17.85 -30.21 2.09
C VAL A 571 -16.94 -29.53 1.11
N ALA A 572 -15.65 -29.48 1.40
CA ALA A 572 -14.74 -28.58 0.72
C ALA A 572 -13.41 -29.22 0.33
N THR A 573 -12.78 -28.69 -0.72
CA THR A 573 -11.34 -28.86 -0.95
C THR A 573 -10.55 -27.86 -0.11
N SER A 574 -9.22 -27.94 -0.11
CA SER A 574 -8.32 -26.94 0.50
C SER A 574 -8.60 -25.50 0.06
N ALA A 575 -9.33 -25.29 -1.07
CA ALA A 575 -9.80 -23.99 -1.52
C ALA A 575 -10.75 -23.30 -0.52
N PHE A 576 -11.50 -24.07 0.28
CA PHE A 576 -12.31 -23.55 1.38
C PHE A 576 -11.45 -23.44 2.61
N GLY A 577 -10.89 -22.37 2.76
CA GLY A 577 -10.03 -22.32 3.90
C GLY A 577 -9.39 -20.99 4.06
N MET A 578 -9.08 -20.40 2.98
CA MET A 578 -8.39 -19.13 2.95
C MET A 578 -9.46 -18.02 2.97
N GLY A 579 -9.53 -17.28 4.09
CA GLY A 579 -10.50 -16.20 4.27
C GLY A 579 -11.75 -16.53 5.13
N VAL A 580 -12.00 -17.79 5.47
CA VAL A 580 -13.14 -18.14 6.32
C VAL A 580 -12.81 -17.93 7.80
N ASP A 581 -13.41 -16.92 8.43
CA ASP A 581 -13.22 -16.58 9.86
C ASP A 581 -14.48 -16.85 10.70
N LYS A 582 -15.02 -18.06 10.59
CA LYS A 582 -16.12 -18.51 11.44
C LYS A 582 -15.58 -18.98 12.78
N LYS A 583 -16.08 -18.40 13.89
CA LYS A 583 -15.52 -18.58 15.24
C LYS A 583 -15.96 -19.89 15.90
N ASP A 584 -17.11 -20.38 15.55
CA ASP A 584 -17.87 -21.44 16.22
C ASP A 584 -17.81 -22.80 15.53
N VAL A 585 -16.89 -23.00 14.57
CA VAL A 585 -16.66 -24.32 13.97
C VAL A 585 -16.19 -25.30 15.04
N GLY A 586 -17.02 -26.25 15.39
CA GLY A 586 -16.74 -27.24 16.46
C GLY A 586 -16.20 -28.57 15.96
N LEU A 587 -16.34 -28.85 14.66
CA LEU A 587 -15.90 -30.12 14.06
C LEU A 587 -15.22 -29.87 12.70
N VAL A 588 -14.01 -30.40 12.52
CA VAL A 588 -13.34 -30.52 11.24
C VAL A 588 -13.03 -31.98 10.98
N VAL A 589 -13.45 -32.49 9.83
CA VAL A 589 -13.22 -33.91 9.42
C VAL A 589 -12.45 -33.91 8.10
N HIS A 590 -11.26 -34.46 8.09
CA HIS A 590 -10.55 -34.79 6.86
C HIS A 590 -11.01 -36.16 6.38
N TYR A 591 -11.91 -36.16 5.40
CA TYR A 591 -12.41 -37.37 4.75
C TYR A 591 -11.32 -38.03 3.90
N ASP A 592 -10.51 -37.21 3.25
CA ASP A 592 -9.24 -37.58 2.63
C ASP A 592 -8.10 -36.96 3.43
N ILE A 593 -6.92 -37.58 3.44
CA ILE A 593 -5.73 -37.04 4.09
C ILE A 593 -5.29 -35.75 3.37
N SER A 594 -4.83 -34.77 4.13
CA SER A 594 -4.26 -33.54 3.57
C SER A 594 -2.93 -33.80 2.87
N ASP A 595 -2.59 -32.94 1.91
CA ASP A 595 -1.34 -33.05 1.15
C ASP A 595 -0.09 -32.95 2.03
N SER A 596 -0.21 -32.35 3.21
CA SER A 596 0.85 -32.25 4.21
C SER A 596 0.34 -32.06 5.62
N LEU A 597 1.25 -32.21 6.57
CA LEU A 597 0.98 -31.88 7.96
C LEU A 597 0.70 -30.39 8.15
N GLU A 598 1.34 -29.53 7.37
CA GLU A 598 1.13 -28.07 7.42
C GLU A 598 -0.28 -27.72 6.95
N ASN A 599 -0.72 -28.25 5.80
CA ASN A 599 -2.06 -28.03 5.28
C ASN A 599 -3.10 -28.60 6.27
N TYR A 600 -2.85 -29.78 6.81
CA TYR A 600 -3.69 -30.36 7.85
C TYR A 600 -3.84 -29.41 9.06
N VAL A 601 -2.74 -28.87 9.59
CA VAL A 601 -2.77 -27.95 10.74
C VAL A 601 -3.50 -26.66 10.40
N GLN A 602 -3.36 -26.14 9.18
CA GLN A 602 -4.10 -24.95 8.72
C GLN A 602 -5.60 -25.23 8.59
N GLU A 603 -5.97 -26.35 7.98
CA GLU A 603 -7.34 -26.78 7.76
C GLU A 603 -8.03 -27.13 9.08
N ALA A 604 -7.40 -27.94 9.92
CA ALA A 604 -7.88 -28.26 11.27
C ALA A 604 -7.94 -27.03 12.18
N GLY A 605 -7.01 -26.09 12.00
CA GLY A 605 -6.94 -24.83 12.74
C GLY A 605 -8.11 -23.88 12.52
N ARG A 606 -9.04 -24.20 11.61
CA ARG A 606 -10.30 -23.46 11.44
C ARG A 606 -11.31 -23.79 12.51
N ALA A 607 -11.19 -24.96 13.12
CA ALA A 607 -11.98 -25.31 14.27
C ALA A 607 -11.62 -24.47 15.50
N GLY A 608 -12.60 -24.20 16.35
CA GLY A 608 -12.40 -23.56 17.65
C GLY A 608 -11.62 -22.25 17.60
N ARG A 609 -11.89 -21.37 16.68
CA ARG A 609 -11.25 -20.03 16.64
C ARG A 609 -11.60 -19.20 17.87
N ASP A 610 -12.76 -19.42 18.46
CA ASP A 610 -13.03 -19.00 19.81
C ASP A 610 -12.27 -19.93 20.78
N PRO A 611 -11.33 -19.40 21.58
CA PRO A 611 -10.54 -20.22 22.51
C PRO A 611 -11.37 -20.91 23.59
N SER A 612 -12.58 -20.42 23.87
CA SER A 612 -13.50 -21.01 24.84
C SER A 612 -14.18 -22.28 24.30
N LEU A 613 -14.18 -22.48 22.98
CA LEU A 613 -14.78 -23.62 22.31
C LEU A 613 -13.77 -24.76 22.21
N SER A 614 -14.10 -25.93 22.82
CA SER A 614 -13.36 -27.17 22.58
C SER A 614 -13.83 -27.76 21.25
N ALA A 615 -12.94 -27.85 20.26
CA ALA A 615 -13.26 -28.36 18.94
C ALA A 615 -12.54 -29.68 18.65
N ARG A 616 -13.17 -30.48 17.79
CA ARG A 616 -12.71 -31.84 17.43
C ARG A 616 -12.22 -31.84 15.97
N CYS A 617 -11.04 -32.42 15.74
CA CYS A 617 -10.45 -32.55 14.42
C CYS A 617 -10.15 -34.03 14.15
N TYR A 618 -10.78 -34.59 13.15
CA TYR A 618 -10.63 -35.99 12.78
C TYR A 618 -10.00 -36.16 11.42
N VAL A 619 -9.18 -37.21 11.29
CA VAL A 619 -8.72 -37.72 9.99
C VAL A 619 -9.29 -39.09 9.81
N LEU A 620 -10.03 -39.30 8.73
CA LEU A 620 -10.49 -40.65 8.33
C LEU A 620 -9.42 -41.23 7.38
N TYR A 621 -8.78 -42.28 7.79
CA TYR A 621 -7.64 -42.87 7.07
C TYR A 621 -7.97 -44.27 6.57
N SER A 622 -7.60 -44.56 5.33
CA SER A 622 -7.59 -45.90 4.74
C SER A 622 -6.26 -46.17 4.03
N ASP A 623 -5.90 -47.46 3.88
CA ASP A 623 -4.63 -47.81 3.24
C ASP A 623 -4.48 -47.29 1.81
N ASN A 624 -5.59 -47.13 1.09
CA ASN A 624 -5.59 -46.58 -0.28
C ASN A 624 -5.31 -45.08 -0.36
N ASP A 625 -5.32 -44.35 0.74
CA ASP A 625 -5.16 -42.88 0.71
C ASP A 625 -3.73 -42.48 0.38
N LEU A 626 -2.74 -43.25 0.85
CA LEU A 626 -1.33 -42.99 0.53
C LEU A 626 -1.06 -43.13 -0.98
N ASP A 627 -1.63 -44.16 -1.61
CA ASP A 627 -1.45 -44.36 -3.07
C ASP A 627 -2.08 -43.22 -3.87
N LYS A 628 -3.31 -42.81 -3.49
CA LYS A 628 -3.98 -41.64 -4.09
C LYS A 628 -3.13 -40.37 -3.94
N HIS A 629 -2.52 -40.17 -2.78
CA HIS A 629 -1.70 -39.02 -2.46
C HIS A 629 -0.39 -39.00 -3.28
N PHE A 630 0.31 -40.16 -3.39
CA PHE A 630 1.52 -40.28 -4.22
C PHE A 630 1.26 -40.01 -5.71
N ILE A 631 0.11 -40.44 -6.23
CA ILE A 631 -0.31 -40.15 -7.60
C ILE A 631 -0.47 -38.66 -7.81
N LEU A 632 -1.15 -37.96 -6.91
CA LEU A 632 -1.35 -36.50 -6.97
C LEU A 632 -0.03 -35.72 -6.90
N LEU A 633 0.86 -36.08 -5.98
CA LEU A 633 2.19 -35.46 -5.84
C LEU A 633 3.05 -35.61 -7.09
N ASN A 634 2.98 -36.74 -7.76
CA ASN A 634 3.75 -36.98 -8.98
C ASN A 634 3.23 -36.20 -10.19
N GLN A 635 1.94 -35.83 -10.22
CA GLN A 635 1.34 -35.03 -11.28
C GLN A 635 1.76 -33.53 -11.23
N THR A 636 2.17 -33.04 -10.07
CA THR A 636 2.54 -31.63 -9.88
C THR A 636 4.02 -31.33 -10.10
N LYS A 637 4.89 -32.34 -10.12
CA LYS A 637 6.34 -32.16 -10.34
C LYS A 637 6.67 -31.90 -11.79
N LEU A 638 7.49 -30.86 -12.05
CA LEU A 638 8.09 -30.62 -13.35
C LEU A 638 9.35 -31.48 -13.53
N SER A 639 9.41 -32.23 -14.62
CA SER A 639 10.61 -32.90 -15.02
C SER A 639 11.60 -31.94 -15.73
N ILE A 640 12.89 -32.29 -15.74
CA ILE A 640 13.91 -31.55 -16.47
C ILE A 640 13.54 -31.46 -17.95
N SER A 641 12.98 -32.51 -18.52
CA SER A 641 12.51 -32.57 -19.91
C SER A 641 11.43 -31.52 -20.20
N GLU A 642 10.49 -31.32 -19.30
CA GLU A 642 9.44 -30.32 -19.45
C GLU A 642 9.98 -28.89 -19.34
N ILE A 643 10.94 -28.65 -18.46
CA ILE A 643 11.64 -27.34 -18.37
C ILE A 643 12.41 -27.07 -19.68
N GLN A 644 13.04 -28.08 -20.25
CA GLN A 644 13.71 -27.97 -21.54
C GLN A 644 12.76 -27.69 -22.72
N GLN A 645 11.57 -28.27 -22.73
CA GLN A 645 10.52 -27.96 -23.72
C GLN A 645 10.09 -26.51 -23.65
N ILE A 646 9.82 -25.98 -22.42
CA ILE A 646 9.51 -24.57 -22.21
C ILE A 646 10.67 -23.68 -22.65
N TRP A 647 11.92 -24.05 -22.33
CA TRP A 647 13.08 -23.28 -22.76
C TRP A 647 13.22 -23.23 -24.29
N LYS A 648 12.97 -24.34 -24.96
CA LYS A 648 12.96 -24.42 -26.43
C LYS A 648 11.86 -23.52 -27.01
N ALA A 649 10.65 -23.59 -26.48
CA ALA A 649 9.53 -22.74 -26.92
C ALA A 649 9.87 -21.24 -26.77
N ILE A 650 10.48 -20.83 -25.67
CA ILE A 650 10.92 -19.44 -25.47
C ILE A 650 11.98 -19.02 -26.47
N LYS A 651 12.97 -19.90 -26.73
CA LYS A 651 14.01 -19.64 -27.76
C LYS A 651 13.39 -19.44 -29.13
N ASP A 652 12.42 -20.25 -29.49
CA ASP A 652 11.74 -20.14 -30.79
C ASP A 652 10.92 -18.84 -30.87
N LEU A 653 10.21 -18.46 -29.82
CA LEU A 653 9.47 -17.20 -29.73
C LEU A 653 10.39 -15.96 -29.77
N THR A 654 11.58 -16.06 -29.18
CA THR A 654 12.55 -14.95 -29.13
C THR A 654 13.54 -14.95 -30.32
N ARG A 655 13.43 -15.87 -31.25
CA ARG A 655 14.40 -16.06 -32.36
C ARG A 655 14.57 -14.84 -33.26
N GLN A 656 13.49 -14.08 -33.47
CA GLN A 656 13.49 -12.84 -34.28
C GLN A 656 13.49 -11.55 -33.45
N ARG A 657 13.19 -11.63 -32.15
CA ARG A 657 13.11 -10.47 -31.26
C ARG A 657 13.63 -10.85 -29.87
N MET A 658 14.56 -10.08 -29.34
CA MET A 658 15.12 -10.33 -28.00
C MET A 658 14.11 -10.26 -26.87
N LYS A 659 12.93 -9.67 -27.11
CA LYS A 659 11.84 -9.54 -26.13
C LYS A 659 10.52 -9.95 -26.78
N VAL A 660 9.76 -10.77 -26.08
CA VAL A 660 8.39 -11.14 -26.49
C VAL A 660 7.43 -10.94 -25.31
N SER A 661 6.18 -10.65 -25.62
CA SER A 661 5.07 -10.64 -24.67
C SER A 661 4.15 -11.82 -25.03
N CYS A 662 4.10 -12.82 -24.15
CA CYS A 662 3.28 -14.02 -24.33
C CYS A 662 2.62 -14.39 -23.01
N SER A 663 1.43 -14.96 -23.08
CA SER A 663 0.76 -15.59 -21.95
C SER A 663 1.39 -16.95 -21.63
N ALA A 664 1.18 -17.46 -20.42
CA ALA A 664 1.64 -18.80 -20.04
C ALA A 664 1.01 -19.87 -20.93
N LEU A 665 -0.24 -19.72 -21.34
CA LEU A 665 -0.92 -20.64 -22.25
C LEU A 665 -0.29 -20.65 -23.65
N GLU A 666 0.07 -19.49 -24.18
CA GLU A 666 0.77 -19.41 -25.48
C GLU A 666 2.12 -20.12 -25.44
N ILE A 667 2.86 -19.97 -24.34
CA ILE A 667 4.14 -20.66 -24.15
C ILE A 667 3.92 -22.19 -24.04
N ALA A 668 2.87 -22.63 -23.31
CA ALA A 668 2.52 -24.03 -23.20
C ALA A 668 2.19 -24.65 -24.56
N ARG A 669 1.35 -23.98 -25.36
CA ARG A 669 1.00 -24.41 -26.73
C ARG A 669 2.24 -24.51 -27.65
N GLN A 670 3.10 -23.50 -27.55
CA GLN A 670 4.35 -23.48 -28.32
C GLN A 670 5.32 -24.61 -27.88
N ALA A 671 5.26 -25.02 -26.61
CA ALA A 671 6.03 -26.14 -26.09
C ALA A 671 5.42 -27.52 -26.44
N GLY A 672 4.23 -27.54 -27.04
CA GLY A 672 3.49 -28.76 -27.38
C GLY A 672 2.80 -29.40 -26.19
N TRP A 673 2.52 -28.65 -25.14
CA TRP A 673 1.78 -29.12 -23.96
C TRP A 673 0.27 -29.10 -24.22
N ASP A 674 -0.43 -30.06 -23.64
CA ASP A 674 -1.90 -30.10 -23.64
C ASP A 674 -2.47 -29.01 -22.76
N ASP A 675 -3.14 -28.02 -23.36
CA ASP A 675 -3.72 -26.85 -22.69
C ASP A 675 -5.02 -27.17 -21.91
N SER A 676 -5.53 -28.40 -22.04
CA SER A 676 -6.68 -28.87 -21.25
C SER A 676 -6.32 -29.31 -19.82
N VAL A 677 -5.01 -29.46 -19.53
CA VAL A 677 -4.53 -29.89 -18.22
C VAL A 677 -4.77 -28.79 -17.17
N SER A 678 -5.41 -29.14 -16.05
CA SER A 678 -5.52 -28.23 -14.92
C SER A 678 -4.13 -27.81 -14.43
N ASP A 679 -3.95 -26.53 -14.06
CA ASP A 679 -2.72 -25.93 -13.56
C ASP A 679 -1.57 -25.73 -14.57
N ILE A 680 -1.83 -25.85 -15.88
CA ILE A 680 -0.82 -25.68 -16.91
C ILE A 680 -0.11 -24.31 -16.82
N GLU A 681 -0.84 -23.24 -16.51
CA GLU A 681 -0.24 -21.92 -16.33
C GLU A 681 0.74 -21.88 -15.15
N THR A 682 0.38 -22.53 -14.02
CA THR A 682 1.25 -22.61 -12.85
C THR A 682 2.52 -23.39 -13.16
N ARG A 683 2.40 -24.48 -13.90
CA ARG A 683 3.55 -25.28 -14.35
C ARG A 683 4.49 -24.49 -15.27
N VAL A 684 3.94 -23.74 -16.23
CA VAL A 684 4.74 -22.86 -17.11
C VAL A 684 5.42 -21.76 -16.28
N ARG A 685 4.71 -21.10 -15.37
CA ARG A 685 5.28 -20.07 -14.49
C ARG A 685 6.41 -20.61 -13.64
N THR A 686 6.27 -21.82 -13.10
CA THR A 686 7.32 -22.51 -12.33
C THR A 686 8.55 -22.80 -13.19
N ALA A 687 8.37 -23.30 -14.42
CA ALA A 687 9.45 -23.53 -15.36
C ALA A 687 10.19 -22.23 -15.74
N LEU A 688 9.42 -21.16 -16.02
CA LEU A 688 9.98 -19.82 -16.32
C LEU A 688 10.84 -19.30 -15.18
N ALA A 689 10.41 -19.52 -13.97
CA ALA A 689 11.12 -19.05 -12.79
C ALA A 689 12.40 -19.85 -12.53
N ALA A 690 12.36 -21.17 -12.71
CA ALA A 690 13.56 -21.98 -12.62
C ALA A 690 14.61 -21.53 -13.66
N LEU A 691 14.18 -21.19 -14.88
CA LEU A 691 15.02 -20.66 -15.93
C LEU A 691 15.55 -19.25 -15.60
N GLU A 692 14.74 -18.39 -15.00
CA GLU A 692 15.16 -17.06 -14.54
C GLU A 692 16.21 -17.14 -13.44
N GLN A 693 15.99 -17.98 -12.42
CA GLN A 693 16.95 -18.22 -11.34
C GLN A 693 18.29 -18.77 -11.84
N SER A 694 18.22 -19.63 -12.85
CA SER A 694 19.42 -20.19 -13.48
C SER A 694 20.08 -19.25 -14.48
N GLY A 695 19.58 -18.01 -14.65
CA GLY A 695 20.16 -16.99 -15.52
C GLY A 695 19.91 -17.17 -17.01
N TYR A 696 19.05 -18.11 -17.42
CA TYR A 696 18.74 -18.36 -18.83
C TYR A 696 17.82 -17.30 -19.46
N LEU A 697 16.98 -16.67 -18.66
CA LEU A 697 16.06 -15.61 -19.10
C LEU A 697 15.85 -14.56 -18.02
N VAL A 698 15.28 -13.42 -18.40
CA VAL A 698 14.82 -12.37 -17.50
C VAL A 698 13.36 -12.06 -17.82
N ARG A 699 12.49 -12.19 -16.84
CA ARG A 699 11.09 -11.77 -16.97
C ARG A 699 10.98 -10.25 -16.85
N GLY A 700 10.34 -9.62 -17.83
CA GLY A 700 10.04 -8.20 -17.81
C GLY A 700 8.85 -7.85 -16.92
N SER A 701 8.44 -6.56 -16.97
CA SER A 701 7.19 -6.11 -16.36
C SER A 701 5.99 -6.72 -17.07
N ASN A 702 4.94 -7.04 -16.34
CA ASN A 702 3.68 -7.45 -16.94
C ASN A 702 3.14 -6.30 -17.81
N MET A 703 2.75 -6.63 -19.04
CA MET A 703 2.02 -5.69 -19.88
C MET A 703 0.57 -5.60 -19.38
N PRO A 704 -0.05 -4.43 -19.43
CA PRO A 704 -1.46 -4.28 -19.05
C PRO A 704 -2.39 -5.09 -19.94
#